data_925b1490a1df5dc0a799e930ae0e5248
#
_entry.id   925b1490a1df5dc0a799e930ae0e5248
#
_cell.length_a   1.000
_cell.length_b   1.000
_cell.length_c   1.000
_cell.angle_alpha   90.00
_cell.angle_beta   90.00
_cell.angle_gamma   90.00
#
_symmetry.space_group_name_H-M   'P 1'
#
loop_
_entity.id
_entity.type
_entity.pdbx_description
1 polymer ?
#
loop_
_entity_poly.entity_id
_entity_poly.type
_entity_poly.pdbx_seq_one_letter_code
_entity_poly.pdbx_strand_id
1 'polypeptide(L)'
;MTNQPSNDSSVRTLLPLTTAPGAATLTTTPTEDPATAYKTLLSPIQVGKTTFRNRVIMGSMHTGLEDNTEDVPKLAAFYAARAEGGVAAMVTGGYPPVLEGNLTPYGTPFNTPEIAEAHREITNAVHAGGAKILLQLLHAGRYGYHPMVQSASASQSPISPFPAREMTGEEVEKLVDAFATSAALAADAGYDGVQVMGSEGYLINQFLAERTNQRTDKWGGSVENRQRFPVEIVKAIRAKVPEDFVIDYRISVLELVEGGQSQEEILQLAKKLEEAGADMLSSGVGWHEAQVPTIVTSVPRGAFAWATQKVREHVNIPVVASNRINTPEVAEAVLDGTWDGGNGEPAGKPQADLVSMARPLLADPEFVNRAARGLNAEINHCIACNQACLDHTFGNQRATCLVNPRAAYETELELLPAQGTKKIGVIGGGVAGLFAAEALALRGHDVTVFEAADTLGGQFNLAMRVPGKEEFVQALYAVVNRLEGLKVNISTGKAVTPEELQADGFEEVVVATGVRPRIPEFPGVAEGLEGTIDGVTVATYAELISGKKAPGEYVAVIGAGGIGYDVAEFLLEDRQGEPQSLTSWNSQWGVVEDSDVHGNLSAPKPERPQRRVVMLQRKPTRMGRSLGKTTGWVHRATVAMGGTEQIVGVTYEKIDSDGLHITVPVEDPQVTLKKIKQIKSGTFEGRTLDRAEKQELLEQIERETKENREERVLNVDTVVLCTGQESVRPAGAEQDSADNKDSGNVHIIGGADVAAELDAKRAIRQAVELAAKI
;
A
#
# COMPACT_ATOMS: atom_id res chain seq x y z
N MET A 1 -24.81 -18.96 29.73
CA MET A 1 -24.67 -19.99 28.69
C MET A 1 -23.47 -19.54 27.84
N THR A 2 -22.35 -20.15 28.09
CA THR A 2 -21.05 -19.84 27.45
C THR A 2 -21.08 -20.40 26.04
N ASN A 3 -21.21 -19.55 25.02
CA ASN A 3 -20.91 -19.90 23.64
C ASN A 3 -19.39 -20.06 23.50
N GLN A 4 -18.91 -21.30 23.47
CA GLN A 4 -17.60 -21.57 22.92
C GLN A 4 -17.67 -21.31 21.41
N PRO A 5 -16.67 -20.62 20.81
CA PRO A 5 -16.57 -20.49 19.36
C PRO A 5 -16.34 -21.90 18.77
N SER A 6 -17.15 -22.25 17.77
CA SER A 6 -17.04 -23.50 17.04
C SER A 6 -15.65 -23.59 16.38
N ASN A 7 -14.91 -24.64 16.68
CA ASN A 7 -13.62 -24.96 16.03
C ASN A 7 -13.88 -25.26 14.55
N ASP A 8 -13.41 -24.38 13.69
CA ASP A 8 -13.82 -24.17 12.35
C ASP A 8 -13.17 -25.11 11.32
N SER A 9 -13.86 -26.19 10.99
CA SER A 9 -13.56 -26.98 9.80
C SER A 9 -14.32 -26.55 8.55
N SER A 10 -15.38 -25.75 8.66
CA SER A 10 -16.29 -25.42 7.56
C SER A 10 -15.79 -24.31 6.67
N VAL A 11 -15.25 -23.22 7.24
CA VAL A 11 -14.69 -22.09 6.47
C VAL A 11 -13.44 -22.47 5.70
N ARG A 12 -12.60 -23.34 6.27
CA ARG A 12 -11.39 -23.85 5.61
C ARG A 12 -11.68 -24.63 4.33
N THR A 13 -12.81 -25.29 4.22
CA THR A 13 -13.20 -26.02 3.02
C THR A 13 -13.71 -25.12 1.89
N LEU A 14 -14.16 -23.90 2.20
CA LEU A 14 -14.68 -22.94 1.22
C LEU A 14 -13.59 -22.12 0.52
N LEU A 15 -12.35 -22.15 1.02
CA LEU A 15 -11.22 -21.42 0.47
C LEU A 15 -10.15 -22.38 -0.06
N PRO A 16 -9.54 -22.15 -1.24
CA PRO A 16 -8.68 -23.09 -1.94
C PRO A 16 -7.31 -23.33 -1.27
N LEU A 17 -7.07 -22.85 -0.09
CA LEU A 17 -5.75 -22.63 0.51
C LEU A 17 -5.33 -23.63 1.59
N THR A 18 -6.03 -24.71 1.74
CA THR A 18 -5.62 -25.73 2.70
C THR A 18 -4.28 -26.41 2.36
N THR A 19 -3.71 -26.13 1.19
CA THR A 19 -2.49 -26.77 0.67
C THR A 19 -1.34 -25.81 0.35
N ALA A 20 -1.50 -24.48 0.49
CA ALA A 20 -0.36 -23.59 0.31
C ALA A 20 0.53 -23.66 1.56
N PRO A 21 1.83 -23.99 1.41
CA PRO A 21 2.77 -23.84 2.50
C PRO A 21 2.73 -22.39 3.02
N GLY A 22 2.85 -22.16 4.33
CA GLY A 22 2.76 -20.82 4.94
C GLY A 22 1.34 -20.30 5.22
N ALA A 23 0.30 -20.81 4.57
CA ALA A 23 -1.08 -20.42 4.87
C ALA A 23 -1.49 -20.81 6.31
N ALA A 24 -0.94 -21.89 6.84
CA ALA A 24 -1.20 -22.35 8.19
C ALA A 24 -0.71 -21.38 9.27
N THR A 25 0.40 -20.67 9.03
CA THR A 25 0.94 -19.64 9.95
C THR A 25 0.20 -18.31 9.86
N LEU A 26 -0.52 -18.06 8.76
CA LEU A 26 -1.26 -16.82 8.52
C LEU A 26 -2.69 -16.83 9.07
N THR A 27 -3.21 -18.00 9.45
CA THR A 27 -4.63 -18.21 9.78
C THR A 27 -4.88 -18.82 11.17
N THR A 28 -3.85 -18.97 12.01
CA THR A 28 -4.04 -19.52 13.35
C THR A 28 -4.78 -18.55 14.24
N THR A 29 -6.00 -18.93 14.64
CA THR A 29 -6.62 -18.39 15.86
C THR A 29 -5.72 -18.79 17.03
N PRO A 30 -5.41 -17.90 18.00
CA PRO A 30 -4.69 -18.30 19.19
C PRO A 30 -5.41 -19.47 19.86
N THR A 31 -4.70 -20.54 20.14
CA THR A 31 -5.23 -21.71 20.90
C THR A 31 -5.37 -21.39 22.39
N GLU A 32 -4.93 -20.21 22.83
CA GLU A 32 -4.93 -19.71 24.20
C GLU A 32 -6.00 -18.64 24.40
N ASP A 33 -6.35 -18.37 25.66
CA ASP A 33 -7.22 -17.25 26.04
C ASP A 33 -6.67 -15.96 25.42
N PRO A 34 -7.48 -15.19 24.65
CA PRO A 34 -7.06 -13.94 24.00
C PRO A 34 -6.35 -12.96 24.93
N ALA A 35 -6.78 -12.88 26.18
CA ALA A 35 -6.16 -12.03 27.20
C ALA A 35 -4.71 -12.45 27.53
N THR A 36 -4.32 -13.69 27.24
CA THR A 36 -2.96 -14.22 27.42
C THR A 36 -2.17 -14.28 26.13
N ALA A 37 -2.83 -14.38 24.97
CA ALA A 37 -2.18 -14.49 23.67
C ALA A 37 -1.42 -13.21 23.27
N TYR A 38 -1.93 -12.02 23.64
CA TYR A 38 -1.34 -10.71 23.34
C TYR A 38 -1.07 -9.91 24.60
N LYS A 39 -0.45 -10.58 25.57
CA LYS A 39 -0.20 -10.03 26.92
C LYS A 39 0.63 -8.75 26.89
N THR A 40 1.65 -8.69 26.04
CA THR A 40 2.53 -7.52 25.93
C THR A 40 1.84 -6.40 25.17
N LEU A 41 1.29 -6.71 23.99
CA LEU A 41 0.62 -5.75 23.12
C LEU A 41 -0.51 -5.00 23.82
N LEU A 42 -1.30 -5.71 24.63
CA LEU A 42 -2.48 -5.19 25.33
C LEU A 42 -2.16 -4.59 26.71
N SER A 43 -0.90 -4.67 27.18
CA SER A 43 -0.50 -4.09 28.45
C SER A 43 -0.32 -2.58 28.37
N PRO A 44 -0.66 -1.83 29.42
CA PRO A 44 -0.40 -0.40 29.47
C PRO A 44 1.11 -0.10 29.53
N ILE A 45 1.48 1.11 29.10
CA ILE A 45 2.87 1.60 29.15
C ILE A 45 2.90 3.07 29.52
N GLN A 46 3.94 3.46 30.26
CA GLN A 46 4.23 4.84 30.62
C GLN A 46 5.09 5.50 29.54
N VAL A 47 4.64 6.65 29.02
CA VAL A 47 5.37 7.50 28.07
C VAL A 47 5.48 8.89 28.67
N GLY A 48 6.69 9.28 29.09
CA GLY A 48 6.85 10.48 29.90
C GLY A 48 6.00 10.42 31.17
N LYS A 49 5.10 11.38 31.37
CA LYS A 49 4.13 11.41 32.48
C LYS A 49 2.75 10.90 32.08
N THR A 50 2.54 10.46 30.83
CA THR A 50 1.26 10.00 30.29
C THR A 50 1.23 8.48 30.18
N THR A 51 0.11 7.84 30.59
CA THR A 51 -0.09 6.40 30.46
C THR A 51 -0.87 6.09 29.20
N PHE A 52 -0.35 5.22 28.32
CA PHE A 52 -1.06 4.64 27.20
C PHE A 52 -1.69 3.31 27.62
N ARG A 53 -2.97 3.11 27.26
CA ARG A 53 -3.78 1.94 27.70
C ARG A 53 -3.33 0.59 27.14
N ASN A 54 -2.57 0.58 26.04
CA ASN A 54 -1.92 -0.57 25.42
C ASN A 54 -0.73 -0.07 24.58
N ARG A 55 -0.08 -0.96 23.83
CA ARG A 55 1.15 -0.65 23.08
C ARG A 55 0.93 -0.40 21.58
N VAL A 56 -0.31 -0.14 21.16
CA VAL A 56 -0.64 0.14 19.74
C VAL A 56 -0.84 1.63 19.53
N ILE A 57 -0.05 2.19 18.62
CA ILE A 57 -0.18 3.57 18.16
C ILE A 57 -0.66 3.55 16.69
N MET A 58 -1.68 4.35 16.35
CA MET A 58 -2.00 4.65 14.97
C MET A 58 -0.97 5.63 14.42
N GLY A 59 -0.11 5.17 13.51
CA GLY A 59 0.89 6.01 12.86
C GLY A 59 0.27 7.06 11.94
N SER A 60 1.00 8.15 11.73
CA SER A 60 0.60 9.26 10.87
C SER A 60 0.24 8.82 9.45
N MET A 61 -0.86 9.35 8.94
CA MET A 61 -1.26 9.26 7.53
C MET A 61 -1.89 10.57 7.10
N HIS A 62 -1.49 11.06 5.94
CA HIS A 62 -2.17 12.18 5.30
C HIS A 62 -3.38 11.65 4.53
N THR A 63 -4.58 12.02 4.99
CA THR A 63 -5.85 11.56 4.41
C THR A 63 -6.37 12.46 3.30
N GLY A 64 -5.89 13.70 3.23
CA GLY A 64 -6.40 14.77 2.38
C GLY A 64 -7.56 15.54 3.02
N LEU A 65 -7.96 15.19 4.25
CA LEU A 65 -8.92 15.96 5.06
C LEU A 65 -8.22 17.02 5.91
N GLU A 66 -6.91 16.94 6.04
CA GLU A 66 -6.06 17.91 6.77
C GLU A 66 -5.93 19.25 6.03
N ASP A 67 -6.18 19.25 4.72
CA ASP A 67 -5.93 20.42 3.86
C ASP A 67 -6.98 21.52 4.01
N ASN A 68 -8.18 21.21 4.57
CA ASN A 68 -9.25 22.17 4.77
C ASN A 68 -9.82 22.10 6.19
N THR A 69 -10.00 23.26 6.82
CA THR A 69 -10.65 23.34 8.14
C THR A 69 -12.12 22.90 8.14
N GLU A 70 -12.80 22.96 6.99
CA GLU A 70 -14.18 22.49 6.82
C GLU A 70 -14.29 20.95 6.93
N ASP A 71 -13.20 20.21 6.74
CA ASP A 71 -13.16 18.75 6.87
C ASP A 71 -12.81 18.27 8.29
N VAL A 72 -12.58 19.17 9.25
CA VAL A 72 -12.31 18.83 10.66
C VAL A 72 -13.36 17.88 11.26
N PRO A 73 -14.69 18.05 11.05
CA PRO A 73 -15.66 17.09 11.56
C PRO A 73 -15.49 15.67 10.97
N LYS A 74 -15.04 15.54 9.71
CA LYS A 74 -14.76 14.24 9.09
C LYS A 74 -13.51 13.62 9.69
N LEU A 75 -12.46 14.43 9.94
CA LEU A 75 -11.26 13.97 10.66
C LEU A 75 -11.61 13.54 12.10
N ALA A 76 -12.47 14.27 12.80
CA ALA A 76 -12.93 13.90 14.13
C ALA A 76 -13.62 12.52 14.12
N ALA A 77 -14.52 12.28 13.17
CA ALA A 77 -15.18 10.98 13.00
C ALA A 77 -14.18 9.85 12.63
N PHE A 78 -13.21 10.15 11.75
CA PHE A 78 -12.15 9.22 11.37
C PHE A 78 -11.33 8.77 12.59
N TYR A 79 -10.87 9.70 13.43
CA TYR A 79 -10.08 9.38 14.62
C TYR A 79 -10.94 8.76 15.72
N ALA A 80 -12.18 9.23 15.92
CA ALA A 80 -13.12 8.67 16.91
C ALA A 80 -13.34 7.17 16.71
N ALA A 81 -13.59 6.73 15.47
CA ALA A 81 -13.78 5.32 15.15
C ALA A 81 -12.60 4.43 15.58
N ARG A 82 -11.37 4.93 15.51
CA ARG A 82 -10.15 4.18 15.92
C ARG A 82 -9.93 4.26 17.43
N ALA A 83 -10.30 5.38 18.04
CA ALA A 83 -10.29 5.51 19.50
C ALA A 83 -11.25 4.52 20.16
N GLU A 84 -12.47 4.45 19.66
CA GLU A 84 -13.50 3.46 20.07
C GLU A 84 -13.05 2.03 19.78
N GLY A 85 -12.33 1.83 18.66
CA GLY A 85 -11.72 0.56 18.26
C GLY A 85 -10.56 0.08 19.12
N GLY A 86 -10.19 0.82 20.16
CA GLY A 86 -9.28 0.37 21.23
C GLY A 86 -7.83 0.84 21.12
N VAL A 87 -7.43 1.58 20.09
CA VAL A 87 -6.04 2.06 19.96
C VAL A 87 -5.63 2.95 21.14
N ALA A 88 -4.38 2.84 21.61
CA ALA A 88 -3.94 3.61 22.77
C ALA A 88 -3.68 5.08 22.44
N ALA A 89 -3.01 5.33 21.33
CA ALA A 89 -2.68 6.67 20.87
C ALA A 89 -2.73 6.75 19.34
N MET A 90 -2.89 7.95 18.83
CA MET A 90 -2.89 8.23 17.38
C MET A 90 -1.99 9.41 17.07
N VAL A 91 -1.42 9.41 15.86
CA VAL A 91 -0.64 10.52 15.31
C VAL A 91 -1.38 11.05 14.10
N THR A 92 -1.63 12.35 14.04
CA THR A 92 -2.32 12.99 12.91
C THR A 92 -1.52 12.93 11.62
N GLY A 93 -2.12 13.26 10.49
CA GLY A 93 -1.39 13.68 9.31
C GLY A 93 -0.45 14.84 9.63
N GLY A 94 0.60 15.02 8.80
CA GLY A 94 1.62 16.05 9.07
C GLY A 94 1.15 17.46 8.82
N TYR A 95 1.29 18.33 9.81
CA TYR A 95 1.03 19.76 9.72
C TYR A 95 2.36 20.53 9.77
N PRO A 96 2.62 21.44 8.83
CA PRO A 96 3.83 22.26 8.90
C PRO A 96 3.68 23.42 9.89
N PRO A 97 4.78 23.83 10.55
CA PRO A 97 4.77 25.01 11.43
C PRO A 97 4.76 26.33 10.65
N VAL A 98 5.14 26.31 9.37
CA VAL A 98 5.21 27.47 8.46
C VAL A 98 4.74 27.09 7.07
N LEU A 99 4.32 28.07 6.26
CA LEU A 99 3.75 27.84 4.93
C LEU A 99 4.74 27.12 3.98
N GLU A 100 6.03 27.45 4.05
CA GLU A 100 7.09 26.87 3.23
C GLU A 100 7.31 25.38 3.54
N GLY A 101 6.79 24.90 4.66
CA GLY A 101 6.86 23.52 5.08
C GLY A 101 5.79 22.62 4.50
N ASN A 102 4.82 23.15 3.77
CA ASN A 102 3.75 22.36 3.17
C ASN A 102 4.27 21.27 2.22
N LEU A 103 3.59 20.13 2.23
CA LEU A 103 3.83 19.07 1.26
C LEU A 103 3.17 19.40 -0.09
N THR A 104 1.95 19.92 -0.05
CA THR A 104 1.16 20.36 -1.21
C THR A 104 0.94 21.88 -1.21
N PRO A 105 0.58 22.50 -2.34
CA PRO A 105 0.34 23.95 -2.38
C PRO A 105 -0.82 24.42 -1.50
N TYR A 106 -1.69 23.51 -1.08
CA TYR A 106 -2.96 23.81 -0.39
C TYR A 106 -2.99 23.39 1.07
N GLY A 107 -1.88 22.86 1.61
CA GLY A 107 -1.80 22.43 3.00
C GLY A 107 -1.97 23.59 3.98
N THR A 108 -2.54 23.33 5.13
CA THR A 108 -2.79 24.31 6.18
C THR A 108 -1.71 24.24 7.26
N PRO A 109 -0.91 25.30 7.50
CA PRO A 109 0.05 25.33 8.60
C PRO A 109 -0.65 25.35 9.96
N PHE A 110 -0.11 24.63 10.94
CA PHE A 110 -0.60 24.65 12.32
C PHE A 110 0.11 25.73 13.14
N ASN A 111 -0.27 26.99 12.92
CA ASN A 111 0.48 28.13 13.46
C ASN A 111 -0.38 29.32 13.93
N THR A 112 -1.70 29.13 14.02
CA THR A 112 -2.61 30.16 14.53
C THR A 112 -3.57 29.62 15.60
N PRO A 113 -4.05 30.48 16.53
CA PRO A 113 -5.06 30.06 17.52
C PRO A 113 -6.37 29.55 16.90
N GLU A 114 -6.74 30.05 15.71
CA GLU A 114 -7.98 29.66 15.04
C GLU A 114 -7.96 28.20 14.60
N ILE A 115 -6.82 27.74 14.04
CA ILE A 115 -6.68 26.32 13.70
C ILE A 115 -6.63 25.44 14.94
N ALA A 116 -5.98 25.90 16.01
CA ALA A 116 -5.94 25.19 17.29
C ALA A 116 -7.36 25.01 17.85
N GLU A 117 -8.18 26.06 17.82
CA GLU A 117 -9.58 25.99 18.29
C GLU A 117 -10.42 25.02 17.44
N ALA A 118 -10.27 25.03 16.11
CA ALA A 118 -10.97 24.10 15.23
C ALA A 118 -10.60 22.62 15.56
N HIS A 119 -9.34 22.33 15.88
CA HIS A 119 -8.88 20.99 16.22
C HIS A 119 -9.36 20.46 17.57
N ARG A 120 -9.98 21.27 18.44
CA ARG A 120 -10.62 20.80 19.68
C ARG A 120 -11.71 19.78 19.41
N GLU A 121 -12.39 19.85 18.29
CA GLU A 121 -13.37 18.85 17.90
C GLU A 121 -12.73 17.48 17.73
N ILE A 122 -11.54 17.40 17.11
CA ILE A 122 -10.78 16.17 16.92
C ILE A 122 -10.33 15.61 18.28
N THR A 123 -9.66 16.43 19.09
CA THR A 123 -9.11 15.96 20.38
C THR A 123 -10.22 15.51 21.34
N ASN A 124 -11.34 16.24 21.40
CA ASN A 124 -12.50 15.84 22.19
C ASN A 124 -13.11 14.51 21.74
N ALA A 125 -13.24 14.30 20.43
CA ALA A 125 -13.79 13.05 19.87
C ALA A 125 -12.89 11.85 20.18
N VAL A 126 -11.58 12.01 20.09
CA VAL A 126 -10.59 10.98 20.44
C VAL A 126 -10.61 10.65 21.93
N HIS A 127 -10.64 11.67 22.78
CA HIS A 127 -10.68 11.48 24.24
C HIS A 127 -11.99 10.81 24.69
N ALA A 128 -13.10 11.11 24.05
CA ALA A 128 -14.38 10.41 24.31
C ALA A 128 -14.27 8.90 24.05
N GLY A 129 -13.47 8.47 23.05
CA GLY A 129 -13.15 7.07 22.79
C GLY A 129 -12.04 6.48 23.69
N GLY A 130 -11.51 7.28 24.62
CA GLY A 130 -10.49 6.85 25.61
C GLY A 130 -9.09 6.67 25.07
N ALA A 131 -8.77 7.20 23.89
CA ALA A 131 -7.43 7.20 23.31
C ALA A 131 -6.70 8.55 23.52
N LYS A 132 -5.39 8.57 23.25
CA LYS A 132 -4.56 9.75 23.19
C LYS A 132 -4.32 10.18 21.75
N ILE A 133 -4.01 11.46 21.51
CA ILE A 133 -3.70 11.97 20.18
C ILE A 133 -2.53 12.94 20.18
N LEU A 134 -1.60 12.76 19.24
CA LEU A 134 -0.42 13.60 19.03
C LEU A 134 -0.55 14.29 17.66
N LEU A 135 -0.23 15.58 17.62
CA LEU A 135 -0.13 16.33 16.35
C LEU A 135 1.23 16.07 15.71
N GLN A 136 1.29 15.59 14.46
CA GLN A 136 2.56 15.49 13.75
C GLN A 136 2.98 16.86 13.20
N LEU A 137 4.16 17.34 13.62
CA LEU A 137 4.81 18.52 13.09
C LEU A 137 5.80 18.13 12.00
N LEU A 138 5.49 18.47 10.75
CA LEU A 138 6.23 18.06 9.57
C LEU A 138 6.58 19.29 8.72
N HIS A 139 7.83 19.41 8.29
CA HIS A 139 8.25 20.34 7.25
C HIS A 139 8.80 19.54 6.06
N ALA A 140 8.14 19.66 4.90
CA ALA A 140 8.43 18.81 3.73
C ALA A 140 9.86 19.00 3.19
N GLY A 141 10.47 20.18 3.42
CA GLY A 141 11.80 20.47 2.87
C GLY A 141 11.77 20.41 1.34
N ARG A 142 12.79 19.80 0.74
CA ARG A 142 12.92 19.66 -0.73
C ARG A 142 11.89 18.70 -1.36
N TYR A 143 11.03 18.06 -0.55
CA TYR A 143 9.94 17.22 -1.04
C TYR A 143 8.63 17.95 -1.27
N GLY A 144 8.52 19.21 -0.83
CA GLY A 144 7.33 20.04 -1.08
C GLY A 144 7.05 20.16 -2.58
N TYR A 145 5.77 20.14 -2.93
CA TYR A 145 5.32 20.22 -4.32
C TYR A 145 4.84 21.63 -4.68
N HIS A 146 5.68 22.63 -4.36
CA HIS A 146 5.44 24.07 -4.59
C HIS A 146 6.77 24.82 -4.75
N PRO A 147 6.76 26.05 -5.31
CA PRO A 147 8.00 26.78 -5.63
C PRO A 147 8.73 27.39 -4.42
N MET A 148 8.15 27.37 -3.21
CA MET A 148 8.75 27.94 -2.00
C MET A 148 9.61 26.94 -1.22
N VAL A 149 9.91 25.77 -1.78
CA VAL A 149 10.65 24.71 -1.09
C VAL A 149 12.05 25.14 -0.63
N GLN A 150 12.40 24.71 0.57
CA GLN A 150 13.66 25.01 1.24
C GLN A 150 14.33 23.71 1.71
N SER A 151 15.65 23.73 1.90
CA SER A 151 16.42 22.60 2.40
C SER A 151 17.63 23.07 3.21
N ALA A 152 18.34 22.16 3.83
CA ALA A 152 19.60 22.43 4.52
C ALA A 152 20.62 23.07 3.56
N SER A 153 20.74 22.55 2.34
CA SER A 153 21.51 23.15 1.25
C SER A 153 20.70 23.14 -0.04
N ALA A 154 21.08 23.98 -1.01
CA ALA A 154 20.40 24.06 -2.31
C ALA A 154 20.50 22.71 -3.02
N SER A 155 19.35 22.10 -3.31
CA SER A 155 19.28 20.77 -3.94
C SER A 155 17.92 20.54 -4.59
N GLN A 156 17.85 19.54 -5.47
CA GLN A 156 16.57 19.08 -6.04
C GLN A 156 16.37 17.59 -5.75
N SER A 157 15.20 17.26 -5.25
CA SER A 157 14.80 15.87 -5.05
C SER A 157 14.41 15.23 -6.39
N PRO A 158 14.72 13.93 -6.63
CA PRO A 158 14.26 13.24 -7.82
C PRO A 158 12.73 13.03 -7.87
N ILE A 159 12.02 13.22 -6.75
CA ILE A 159 10.57 13.05 -6.63
C ILE A 159 9.79 14.36 -6.63
N SER A 160 10.46 15.52 -6.65
CA SER A 160 9.82 16.85 -6.75
C SER A 160 10.37 17.63 -7.95
N PRO A 161 9.53 18.32 -8.74
CA PRO A 161 9.98 19.15 -9.85
C PRO A 161 10.59 20.48 -9.40
N PHE A 162 10.45 20.87 -8.13
CA PHE A 162 10.88 22.15 -7.61
C PHE A 162 12.27 22.07 -6.98
N PRO A 163 13.25 22.87 -7.42
CA PRO A 163 14.55 22.98 -6.75
C PRO A 163 14.39 23.73 -5.43
N ALA A 164 14.90 23.16 -4.35
CA ALA A 164 14.92 23.78 -3.04
C ALA A 164 16.09 24.76 -2.92
N ARG A 165 15.84 25.93 -2.33
CA ARG A 165 16.89 26.87 -1.92
C ARG A 165 17.46 26.48 -0.55
N GLU A 166 18.70 26.89 -0.29
CA GLU A 166 19.30 26.80 1.03
C GLU A 166 18.63 27.80 2.00
N MET A 167 18.36 27.32 3.22
CA MET A 167 17.91 28.18 4.32
C MET A 167 19.09 28.98 4.91
N THR A 168 18.87 30.26 5.22
CA THR A 168 19.82 31.04 6.02
C THR A 168 19.86 30.55 7.47
N GLY A 169 20.94 30.81 8.19
CA GLY A 169 21.03 30.46 9.63
C GLY A 169 19.92 31.09 10.47
N GLU A 170 19.51 32.34 10.16
CA GLU A 170 18.42 33.04 10.83
C GLU A 170 17.05 32.37 10.56
N GLU A 171 16.82 31.88 9.34
CA GLU A 171 15.59 31.13 9.01
C GLU A 171 15.52 29.82 9.77
N VAL A 172 16.66 29.12 9.97
CA VAL A 172 16.72 27.90 10.77
C VAL A 172 16.36 28.20 12.23
N GLU A 173 16.89 29.30 12.82
CA GLU A 173 16.55 29.71 14.20
C GLU A 173 15.06 30.07 14.33
N LYS A 174 14.49 30.81 13.39
CA LYS A 174 13.05 31.14 13.35
C LYS A 174 12.19 29.88 13.23
N LEU A 175 12.64 28.89 12.46
CA LEU A 175 11.92 27.66 12.29
C LEU A 175 11.91 26.82 13.58
N VAL A 176 12.99 26.78 14.36
CA VAL A 176 13.01 26.18 15.71
C VAL A 176 11.90 26.79 16.58
N ASP A 177 11.79 28.14 16.61
CA ASP A 177 10.74 28.82 17.36
C ASP A 177 9.33 28.52 16.83
N ALA A 178 9.16 28.37 15.50
CA ALA A 178 7.89 28.02 14.87
C ALA A 178 7.42 26.61 15.29
N PHE A 179 8.31 25.61 15.32
CA PHE A 179 8.00 24.27 15.83
C PHE A 179 7.50 24.33 17.28
N ALA A 180 8.21 25.07 18.14
CA ALA A 180 7.83 25.21 19.53
C ALA A 180 6.51 25.97 19.72
N THR A 181 6.20 26.94 18.85
CA THR A 181 4.92 27.68 18.87
C THR A 181 3.77 26.79 18.42
N SER A 182 3.95 25.99 17.36
CA SER A 182 2.95 25.01 16.93
C SER A 182 2.68 23.95 18.00
N ALA A 183 3.72 23.49 18.72
CA ALA A 183 3.54 22.55 19.82
C ALA A 183 2.75 23.16 21.00
N ALA A 184 2.98 24.43 21.34
CA ALA A 184 2.19 25.12 22.36
C ALA A 184 0.71 25.28 21.93
N LEU A 185 0.45 25.65 20.67
CA LEU A 185 -0.90 25.69 20.11
C LEU A 185 -1.58 24.30 20.10
N ALA A 186 -0.81 23.23 19.87
CA ALA A 186 -1.33 21.87 19.96
C ALA A 186 -1.75 21.51 21.41
N ALA A 187 -0.97 21.90 22.41
CA ALA A 187 -1.35 21.75 23.82
C ALA A 187 -2.64 22.53 24.13
N ASP A 188 -2.75 23.75 23.66
CA ASP A 188 -3.96 24.57 23.80
C ASP A 188 -5.18 23.94 23.10
N ALA A 189 -4.98 23.25 21.99
CA ALA A 189 -6.03 22.51 21.26
C ALA A 189 -6.44 21.20 21.94
N GLY A 190 -5.78 20.79 23.03
CA GLY A 190 -6.08 19.59 23.78
C GLY A 190 -5.38 18.34 23.28
N TYR A 191 -4.38 18.46 22.41
CA TYR A 191 -3.51 17.31 22.07
C TYR A 191 -2.73 16.83 23.29
N ASP A 192 -2.52 15.52 23.39
CA ASP A 192 -1.71 14.91 24.48
C ASP A 192 -0.20 15.04 24.21
N GLY A 193 0.19 15.42 23.00
CA GLY A 193 1.57 15.58 22.61
C GLY A 193 1.75 15.99 21.15
N VAL A 194 3.01 16.06 20.73
CA VAL A 194 3.42 16.23 19.34
C VAL A 194 4.36 15.12 18.91
N GLN A 195 4.32 14.78 17.59
CA GLN A 195 5.36 13.99 16.95
C GLN A 195 6.17 14.89 16.03
N VAL A 196 7.45 15.04 16.28
CA VAL A 196 8.39 15.81 15.44
C VAL A 196 8.91 14.88 14.34
N MET A 197 8.63 15.24 13.06
CA MET A 197 9.00 14.42 11.89
C MET A 197 10.46 14.63 11.50
N GLY A 198 11.35 13.77 11.99
CA GLY A 198 12.80 13.84 11.78
C GLY A 198 13.39 12.77 10.87
N SER A 199 12.56 12.07 10.06
CA SER A 199 12.99 10.94 9.24
C SER A 199 12.47 11.02 7.80
N GLU A 200 12.69 9.95 7.03
CA GLU A 200 12.13 9.68 5.70
C GLU A 200 12.51 10.73 4.62
N GLY A 201 13.57 11.51 4.87
CA GLY A 201 14.09 12.51 3.94
C GLY A 201 13.37 13.86 3.99
N TYR A 202 12.52 14.13 4.98
CA TYR A 202 11.94 15.44 5.22
C TYR A 202 12.97 16.45 5.77
N LEU A 203 12.60 17.71 5.97
CA LEU A 203 13.55 18.78 6.24
C LEU A 203 14.54 18.47 7.35
N ILE A 204 14.08 18.00 8.51
CA ILE A 204 14.97 17.73 9.64
C ILE A 204 15.98 16.63 9.27
N ASN A 205 15.54 15.58 8.57
CA ASN A 205 16.42 14.54 8.06
C ASN A 205 17.41 15.06 7.01
N GLN A 206 17.03 16.08 6.22
CA GLN A 206 17.91 16.74 5.26
C GLN A 206 19.04 17.50 5.95
N PHE A 207 18.86 17.98 7.19
CA PHE A 207 19.95 18.56 8.00
C PHE A 207 20.89 17.50 8.56
N LEU A 208 20.41 16.30 8.84
CA LEU A 208 21.16 15.21 9.45
C LEU A 208 22.12 14.53 8.46
N ALA A 209 21.70 14.32 7.21
CA ALA A 209 22.44 13.55 6.21
C ALA A 209 23.41 14.42 5.39
N GLU A 210 24.65 13.95 5.23
CA GLU A 210 25.68 14.63 4.41
C GLU A 210 25.23 14.85 2.96
N ARG A 211 24.47 13.92 2.37
CA ARG A 211 23.98 14.03 0.98
C ARG A 211 23.16 15.30 0.71
N THR A 212 22.56 15.90 1.73
CA THR A 212 21.68 17.08 1.62
C THR A 212 22.13 18.27 2.44
N ASN A 213 23.10 18.09 3.35
CA ASN A 213 23.63 19.17 4.17
C ASN A 213 25.11 19.39 3.88
N GLN A 214 25.40 20.33 2.97
CA GLN A 214 26.74 20.78 2.57
C GLN A 214 27.13 22.11 3.23
N ARG A 215 26.45 22.48 4.34
CA ARG A 215 26.69 23.73 5.06
C ARG A 215 28.03 23.72 5.80
N THR A 216 28.59 24.91 5.97
CA THR A 216 29.86 25.13 6.71
C THR A 216 29.67 25.98 7.98
N ASP A 217 28.40 26.34 8.30
CA ASP A 217 28.05 27.06 9.54
C ASP A 217 27.74 26.10 10.68
N LYS A 218 27.21 26.66 11.81
CA LYS A 218 26.85 25.86 12.99
C LYS A 218 25.76 24.80 12.78
N TRP A 219 25.13 24.76 11.59
CA TRP A 219 24.05 23.83 11.24
C TRP A 219 24.50 22.71 10.30
N GLY A 220 25.81 22.65 9.94
CA GLY A 220 26.33 21.64 9.02
C GLY A 220 27.82 21.35 9.24
N GLY A 221 28.38 20.50 8.37
CA GLY A 221 29.76 20.00 8.48
C GLY A 221 29.86 18.81 9.44
N SER A 222 30.25 19.02 10.70
CA SER A 222 30.41 17.94 11.67
C SER A 222 29.05 17.30 12.03
N VAL A 223 29.08 16.03 12.46
CA VAL A 223 27.90 15.30 12.98
C VAL A 223 27.18 16.11 14.06
N GLU A 224 27.95 16.70 14.97
CA GLU A 224 27.40 17.50 16.05
C GLU A 224 26.62 18.72 15.54
N ASN A 225 27.12 19.40 14.50
CA ASN A 225 26.43 20.53 13.90
C ASN A 225 25.19 20.10 13.11
N ARG A 226 25.27 18.97 12.38
CA ARG A 226 24.11 18.44 11.66
C ARG A 226 22.99 18.00 12.62
N GLN A 227 23.33 17.48 13.78
CA GLN A 227 22.39 17.06 14.82
C GLN A 227 21.83 18.23 15.65
N ARG A 228 22.39 19.43 15.55
CA ARG A 228 21.97 20.61 16.33
C ARG A 228 20.51 20.99 16.08
N PHE A 229 20.07 21.00 14.83
CA PHE A 229 18.72 21.46 14.45
C PHE A 229 17.62 20.64 15.13
N PRO A 230 17.56 19.29 15.03
CA PRO A 230 16.54 18.50 15.73
C PRO A 230 16.63 18.61 17.27
N VAL A 231 17.83 18.67 17.83
CA VAL A 231 18.03 18.80 19.28
C VAL A 231 17.48 20.14 19.79
N GLU A 232 17.76 21.24 19.10
CA GLU A 232 17.23 22.56 19.47
C GLU A 232 15.70 22.65 19.32
N ILE A 233 15.11 21.97 18.31
CA ILE A 233 13.65 21.86 18.18
C ILE A 233 13.05 21.19 19.42
N VAL A 234 13.54 20.01 19.83
CA VAL A 234 13.01 19.29 20.98
C VAL A 234 13.15 20.10 22.26
N LYS A 235 14.30 20.75 22.50
CA LYS A 235 14.50 21.65 23.64
C LYS A 235 13.54 22.81 23.65
N ALA A 236 13.36 23.46 22.49
CA ALA A 236 12.46 24.61 22.37
C ALA A 236 10.99 24.23 22.60
N ILE A 237 10.56 23.07 22.12
CA ILE A 237 9.23 22.52 22.40
C ILE A 237 9.07 22.25 23.89
N ARG A 238 9.99 21.48 24.50
CA ARG A 238 9.93 21.14 25.94
C ARG A 238 9.86 22.37 26.83
N ALA A 239 10.51 23.47 26.45
CA ALA A 239 10.49 24.73 27.19
C ALA A 239 9.14 25.48 27.14
N LYS A 240 8.27 25.18 26.13
CA LYS A 240 6.98 25.87 25.91
C LYS A 240 5.74 25.05 26.25
N VAL A 241 5.88 23.72 26.43
CA VAL A 241 4.72 22.84 26.66
C VAL A 241 4.68 22.31 28.10
N PRO A 242 3.51 21.87 28.62
CA PRO A 242 3.39 21.23 29.94
C PRO A 242 4.29 20.01 30.10
N GLU A 243 4.62 19.66 31.34
CA GLU A 243 5.52 18.54 31.65
C GLU A 243 4.92 17.16 31.31
N ASP A 244 3.60 17.04 31.27
CA ASP A 244 2.87 15.82 30.91
C ASP A 244 2.53 15.75 29.39
N PHE A 245 2.87 16.79 28.64
CA PHE A 245 2.73 16.82 27.18
C PHE A 245 3.83 15.99 26.52
N VAL A 246 3.45 14.96 25.78
CA VAL A 246 4.35 13.99 25.16
C VAL A 246 5.10 14.61 23.97
N ILE A 247 6.43 14.49 23.97
CA ILE A 247 7.25 14.78 22.79
C ILE A 247 7.74 13.46 22.23
N ASP A 248 7.12 13.01 21.13
CA ASP A 248 7.58 11.91 20.29
C ASP A 248 8.48 12.48 19.18
N TYR A 249 9.63 11.87 18.96
CA TYR A 249 10.46 12.22 17.81
C TYR A 249 10.57 11.03 16.88
N ARG A 250 10.14 11.21 15.61
CA ARG A 250 10.26 10.17 14.58
C ARG A 250 11.66 10.19 13.99
N ILE A 251 12.49 9.26 14.48
CA ILE A 251 13.89 9.12 14.11
C ILE A 251 14.07 8.17 12.94
N SER A 252 14.97 8.50 12.00
CA SER A 252 15.35 7.57 10.93
C SER A 252 16.23 6.47 11.52
N VAL A 253 15.71 5.26 11.64
CA VAL A 253 16.50 4.10 12.11
C VAL A 253 17.27 3.44 10.99
N LEU A 254 16.85 3.66 9.75
CA LEU A 254 17.50 3.24 8.51
C LEU A 254 17.26 4.30 7.43
N GLU A 255 18.30 4.74 6.76
CA GLU A 255 18.20 5.76 5.71
C GLU A 255 17.90 5.16 4.33
N LEU A 256 18.49 4.02 3.99
CA LEU A 256 18.38 3.29 2.72
C LEU A 256 18.67 4.16 1.49
N VAL A 257 19.58 5.12 1.64
CA VAL A 257 20.09 6.01 0.59
C VAL A 257 21.58 6.21 0.73
N GLU A 258 22.27 6.36 -0.39
CA GLU A 258 23.69 6.68 -0.41
C GLU A 258 23.96 8.04 0.24
N GLY A 259 24.98 8.15 1.09
CA GLY A 259 25.33 9.36 1.83
C GLY A 259 24.29 9.72 2.93
N GLY A 260 23.50 8.76 3.38
CA GLY A 260 22.68 8.84 4.57
C GLY A 260 23.52 8.78 5.85
N GLN A 261 22.86 8.87 7.01
CA GLN A 261 23.53 8.74 8.33
C GLN A 261 24.10 7.33 8.52
N SER A 262 25.18 7.22 9.30
CA SER A 262 25.64 5.93 9.81
C SER A 262 24.80 5.49 11.01
N GLN A 263 24.87 4.21 11.37
CA GLN A 263 24.20 3.69 12.58
C GLN A 263 24.68 4.42 13.84
N GLU A 264 26.00 4.70 13.93
CA GLU A 264 26.57 5.43 15.07
C GLU A 264 25.98 6.83 15.19
N GLU A 265 25.88 7.58 14.09
CA GLU A 265 25.26 8.92 14.07
C GLU A 265 23.80 8.88 14.53
N ILE A 266 23.03 7.85 14.12
CA ILE A 266 21.64 7.65 14.55
C ILE A 266 21.55 7.39 16.06
N LEU A 267 22.40 6.53 16.60
CA LEU A 267 22.43 6.23 18.03
C LEU A 267 22.86 7.42 18.88
N GLN A 268 23.83 8.22 18.40
CA GLN A 268 24.22 9.48 19.06
C GLN A 268 23.07 10.49 19.06
N LEU A 269 22.34 10.60 17.95
CA LEU A 269 21.17 11.47 17.86
C LEU A 269 20.08 11.03 18.83
N ALA A 270 19.76 9.73 18.88
CA ALA A 270 18.75 9.18 19.78
C ALA A 270 19.03 9.57 21.24
N LYS A 271 20.29 9.45 21.67
CA LYS A 271 20.70 9.84 23.02
C LYS A 271 20.55 11.33 23.29
N LYS A 272 20.96 12.18 22.34
CA LYS A 272 20.82 13.65 22.46
C LYS A 272 19.35 14.10 22.49
N LEU A 273 18.46 13.39 21.78
CA LEU A 273 17.02 13.68 21.80
C LEU A 273 16.39 13.31 23.16
N GLU A 274 16.76 12.16 23.74
CA GLU A 274 16.38 11.79 25.11
C GLU A 274 16.84 12.88 26.09
N GLU A 275 18.09 13.30 26.03
CA GLU A 275 18.66 14.36 26.88
C GLU A 275 18.01 15.73 26.67
N ALA A 276 17.52 16.01 25.44
CA ALA A 276 16.81 17.23 25.10
C ALA A 276 15.36 17.26 25.60
N GLY A 277 14.82 16.11 26.08
CA GLY A 277 13.49 16.02 26.68
C GLY A 277 12.43 15.36 25.77
N ALA A 278 12.82 14.54 24.81
CA ALA A 278 11.90 13.63 24.14
C ALA A 278 11.42 12.56 25.12
N ASP A 279 10.13 12.20 25.06
CA ASP A 279 9.53 11.17 25.93
C ASP A 279 9.44 9.80 25.22
N MET A 280 9.55 9.79 23.89
CA MET A 280 9.44 8.58 23.07
C MET A 280 10.16 8.80 21.73
N LEU A 281 10.67 7.72 21.12
CA LEU A 281 11.23 7.73 19.77
C LEU A 281 10.45 6.78 18.87
N SER A 282 9.88 7.29 17.79
CA SER A 282 9.21 6.47 16.77
C SER A 282 10.12 6.20 15.58
N SER A 283 10.20 4.94 15.12
CA SER A 283 11.04 4.59 13.96
C SER A 283 10.47 5.11 12.65
N GLY A 284 11.34 5.70 11.82
CA GLY A 284 11.14 5.96 10.40
C GLY A 284 12.12 5.13 9.58
N VAL A 285 11.73 4.64 8.42
CA VAL A 285 12.52 3.72 7.61
C VAL A 285 12.55 4.16 6.16
N GLY A 286 13.74 4.43 5.67
CA GLY A 286 14.02 4.80 4.29
C GLY A 286 13.56 6.22 3.93
N TRP A 287 14.25 6.83 2.99
CA TRP A 287 13.82 8.08 2.38
C TRP A 287 12.74 7.79 1.32
N HIS A 288 11.85 8.74 1.05
CA HIS A 288 10.85 8.59 -0.02
C HIS A 288 11.46 8.37 -1.42
N GLU A 289 12.70 8.77 -1.62
CA GLU A 289 13.47 8.56 -2.85
C GLU A 289 14.34 7.29 -2.85
N ALA A 290 14.30 6.49 -1.77
CA ALA A 290 15.06 5.25 -1.67
C ALA A 290 14.67 4.25 -2.76
N GLN A 291 15.66 3.50 -3.24
CA GLN A 291 15.46 2.43 -4.23
C GLN A 291 15.21 1.07 -3.57
N VAL A 292 14.98 1.04 -2.27
CA VAL A 292 14.59 -0.13 -1.49
C VAL A 292 13.15 0.06 -1.05
N PRO A 293 12.25 -0.89 -1.31
CA PRO A 293 10.86 -0.78 -0.86
C PRO A 293 10.77 -0.97 0.66
N THR A 294 9.89 -0.21 1.34
CA THR A 294 9.77 -0.27 2.80
C THR A 294 8.37 -0.60 3.29
N ILE A 295 7.35 -0.53 2.41
CA ILE A 295 5.95 -0.58 2.83
C ILE A 295 5.03 -1.39 1.92
N VAL A 296 5.51 -1.87 0.77
CA VAL A 296 4.71 -2.65 -0.18
C VAL A 296 4.59 -4.11 0.24
N THR A 297 3.67 -4.84 -0.38
CA THR A 297 3.34 -6.21 0.02
C THR A 297 4.50 -7.20 -0.10
N SER A 298 5.45 -6.97 -1.03
CA SER A 298 6.64 -7.82 -1.19
C SER A 298 7.72 -7.62 -0.10
N VAL A 299 7.58 -6.61 0.76
CA VAL A 299 8.47 -6.44 1.93
C VAL A 299 8.02 -7.40 3.03
N PRO A 300 8.89 -8.23 3.61
CA PRO A 300 8.54 -9.12 4.71
C PRO A 300 7.95 -8.38 5.91
N ARG A 301 7.09 -9.05 6.67
CA ARG A 301 6.53 -8.49 7.90
C ARG A 301 7.63 -8.23 8.92
N GLY A 302 7.49 -7.14 9.68
CA GLY A 302 8.44 -6.76 10.71
C GLY A 302 9.89 -6.58 10.22
N ALA A 303 10.10 -6.39 8.92
CA ALA A 303 11.41 -6.41 8.24
C ALA A 303 12.45 -5.48 8.87
N PHE A 304 12.02 -4.43 9.57
CA PHE A 304 12.92 -3.40 10.09
C PHE A 304 12.93 -3.32 11.63
N ALA A 305 12.31 -4.29 12.31
CA ALA A 305 12.25 -4.32 13.76
C ALA A 305 13.65 -4.42 14.40
N TRP A 306 14.60 -5.12 13.76
CA TRP A 306 16.00 -5.22 14.19
C TRP A 306 16.71 -3.86 14.29
N ALA A 307 16.42 -2.95 13.35
CA ALA A 307 17.01 -1.60 13.38
C ALA A 307 16.43 -0.75 14.52
N THR A 308 15.14 -0.91 14.81
CA THR A 308 14.49 -0.29 15.97
C THR A 308 15.08 -0.82 17.27
N GLN A 309 15.37 -2.13 17.36
CA GLN A 309 16.03 -2.75 18.52
C GLN A 309 17.36 -2.07 18.85
N LYS A 310 18.19 -1.75 17.85
CA LYS A 310 19.48 -1.07 18.06
C LYS A 310 19.30 0.28 18.76
N VAL A 311 18.29 1.06 18.38
CA VAL A 311 17.97 2.33 19.04
C VAL A 311 17.45 2.08 20.46
N ARG A 312 16.54 1.12 20.64
CA ARG A 312 15.95 0.77 21.93
C ARG A 312 17.01 0.39 22.98
N GLU A 313 18.06 -0.31 22.57
CA GLU A 313 19.14 -0.72 23.45
C GLU A 313 20.06 0.45 23.91
N HIS A 314 19.92 1.64 23.28
CA HIS A 314 20.78 2.82 23.56
C HIS A 314 20.09 3.94 24.34
N VAL A 315 18.75 3.90 24.49
CA VAL A 315 17.97 4.91 25.20
C VAL A 315 17.17 4.29 26.35
N ASN A 316 16.71 5.12 27.30
CA ASN A 316 15.88 4.68 28.42
C ASN A 316 14.40 5.06 28.25
N ILE A 317 14.07 5.83 27.20
CA ILE A 317 12.70 6.19 26.83
C ILE A 317 12.11 5.13 25.88
N PRO A 318 10.78 4.95 25.85
CA PRO A 318 10.13 4.00 24.96
C PRO A 318 10.46 4.22 23.48
N VAL A 319 10.64 3.12 22.74
CA VAL A 319 10.89 3.13 21.29
C VAL A 319 9.80 2.37 20.57
N VAL A 320 9.31 2.96 19.47
CA VAL A 320 8.17 2.46 18.68
C VAL A 320 8.66 1.85 17.36
N ALA A 321 8.33 0.59 17.11
CA ALA A 321 8.58 -0.04 15.80
C ALA A 321 7.50 0.30 14.80
N SER A 322 7.88 0.49 13.54
CA SER A 322 6.98 0.74 12.42
C SER A 322 7.32 -0.12 11.21
N ASN A 323 6.55 0.01 10.15
CA ASN A 323 6.69 -0.63 8.84
C ASN A 323 6.46 -2.15 8.86
N ARG A 324 5.46 -2.57 8.08
CA ARG A 324 5.09 -3.97 7.84
C ARG A 324 4.70 -4.78 9.10
N ILE A 325 4.26 -4.11 10.15
CA ILE A 325 3.61 -4.73 11.32
C ILE A 325 2.10 -4.56 11.08
N ASN A 326 1.41 -5.64 10.69
CA ASN A 326 0.01 -5.58 10.23
C ASN A 326 -0.87 -6.71 10.79
N THR A 327 -0.37 -7.49 11.74
CA THR A 327 -1.13 -8.49 12.48
C THR A 327 -0.83 -8.41 13.98
N PRO A 328 -1.74 -8.84 14.86
CA PRO A 328 -1.48 -8.88 16.31
C PRO A 328 -0.31 -9.80 16.68
N GLU A 329 -0.16 -10.92 15.96
CA GLU A 329 0.90 -11.91 16.21
C GLU A 329 2.28 -11.31 15.98
N VAL A 330 2.49 -10.63 14.83
CA VAL A 330 3.75 -9.94 14.53
C VAL A 330 4.01 -8.83 15.53
N ALA A 331 2.98 -8.09 15.92
CA ALA A 331 3.10 -7.02 16.90
C ALA A 331 3.53 -7.54 18.27
N GLU A 332 2.88 -8.59 18.79
CA GLU A 332 3.27 -9.23 20.06
C GLU A 332 4.68 -9.76 19.98
N ALA A 333 5.04 -10.49 18.91
CA ALA A 333 6.35 -11.10 18.76
C ALA A 333 7.50 -10.05 18.71
N VAL A 334 7.27 -8.91 18.08
CA VAL A 334 8.23 -7.78 18.09
C VAL A 334 8.40 -7.21 19.50
N LEU A 335 7.32 -7.14 20.29
CA LEU A 335 7.32 -6.56 21.62
C LEU A 335 7.85 -7.51 22.70
N ASP A 336 7.69 -8.81 22.56
CA ASP A 336 8.18 -9.81 23.53
C ASP A 336 9.53 -10.43 23.15
N GLY A 337 10.04 -10.16 21.92
CA GLY A 337 11.33 -10.63 21.45
C GLY A 337 11.29 -12.02 20.80
N THR A 338 10.12 -12.54 20.50
CA THR A 338 9.96 -13.84 19.80
C THR A 338 9.94 -13.70 18.28
N TRP A 339 9.89 -12.48 17.72
CA TRP A 339 9.92 -12.24 16.29
C TRP A 339 11.27 -12.66 15.66
N ASP A 340 11.21 -13.54 14.69
CA ASP A 340 12.37 -14.14 14.01
C ASP A 340 12.69 -13.52 12.64
N GLY A 341 11.87 -12.58 12.15
CA GLY A 341 12.01 -12.01 10.80
C GLY A 341 11.78 -13.02 9.67
N GLY A 342 11.15 -14.17 9.95
CA GLY A 342 11.00 -15.26 8.99
C GLY A 342 12.29 -16.06 8.75
N ASN A 343 13.30 -15.93 9.61
CA ASN A 343 14.58 -16.65 9.54
C ASN A 343 14.64 -17.88 10.45
N GLY A 344 13.60 -18.11 11.27
CA GLY A 344 13.48 -19.25 12.20
C GLY A 344 14.22 -19.11 13.52
N GLU A 345 14.93 -18.01 13.75
CA GLU A 345 15.68 -17.73 14.98
C GLU A 345 15.12 -16.47 15.65
N PRO A 346 14.46 -16.58 16.82
CA PRO A 346 13.90 -15.45 17.54
C PRO A 346 14.96 -14.40 17.90
N ALA A 347 14.58 -13.13 17.94
CA ALA A 347 15.47 -12.03 18.35
C ALA A 347 16.01 -12.20 19.80
N GLY A 348 15.28 -12.94 20.64
CA GLY A 348 15.66 -13.24 22.03
C GLY A 348 15.52 -12.06 22.99
N LYS A 349 15.21 -10.86 22.46
CA LYS A 349 14.95 -9.64 23.22
C LYS A 349 13.87 -8.80 22.53
N PRO A 350 13.06 -8.04 23.29
CA PRO A 350 12.12 -7.07 22.71
C PRO A 350 12.80 -6.13 21.71
N GLN A 351 12.21 -6.01 20.52
CA GLN A 351 12.74 -5.15 19.46
C GLN A 351 12.17 -3.72 19.55
N ALA A 352 11.07 -3.55 20.27
CA ALA A 352 10.44 -2.26 20.53
C ALA A 352 9.67 -2.31 21.86
N ASP A 353 9.19 -1.16 22.32
CA ASP A 353 8.30 -1.03 23.49
C ASP A 353 6.84 -0.81 23.07
N LEU A 354 6.61 -0.24 21.89
CA LEU A 354 5.32 -0.04 21.24
C LEU A 354 5.43 -0.36 19.74
N VAL A 355 4.27 -0.49 19.08
CA VAL A 355 4.18 -0.64 17.63
C VAL A 355 3.31 0.45 17.03
N SER A 356 3.75 0.99 15.89
CA SER A 356 3.00 1.97 15.11
C SER A 356 2.40 1.33 13.88
N MET A 357 1.07 1.37 13.79
CA MET A 357 0.27 0.75 12.74
C MET A 357 -0.59 1.82 12.04
N ALA A 358 -0.14 2.39 10.91
CA ALA A 358 -0.95 3.34 10.18
C ALA A 358 -2.04 2.63 9.35
N ARG A 359 -1.64 1.93 8.29
CA ARG A 359 -2.55 1.28 7.35
C ARG A 359 -3.36 0.11 7.94
N PRO A 360 -2.89 -0.67 8.93
CA PRO A 360 -3.73 -1.66 9.58
C PRO A 360 -4.97 -1.05 10.25
N LEU A 361 -4.84 0.10 10.90
CA LEU A 361 -5.96 0.83 11.51
C LEU A 361 -6.80 1.61 10.50
N LEU A 362 -6.29 1.84 9.28
CA LEU A 362 -7.09 2.28 8.15
C LEU A 362 -7.96 1.14 7.61
N ALA A 363 -7.40 -0.07 7.51
CA ALA A 363 -8.09 -1.26 7.04
C ALA A 363 -9.15 -1.73 8.05
N ASP A 364 -8.85 -1.71 9.35
CA ASP A 364 -9.76 -2.10 10.41
C ASP A 364 -9.66 -1.17 11.63
N PRO A 365 -10.63 -0.28 11.86
CA PRO A 365 -10.65 0.56 13.04
C PRO A 365 -10.78 -0.25 14.34
N GLU A 366 -11.40 -1.44 14.29
CA GLU A 366 -11.64 -2.35 15.43
C GLU A 366 -10.48 -3.32 15.69
N PHE A 367 -9.34 -3.15 15.04
CA PHE A 367 -8.19 -4.06 15.09
C PHE A 367 -7.82 -4.46 16.53
N VAL A 368 -7.66 -3.48 17.43
CA VAL A 368 -7.23 -3.74 18.82
C VAL A 368 -8.32 -4.44 19.62
N ASN A 369 -9.57 -3.99 19.50
CA ASN A 369 -10.71 -4.62 20.19
C ASN A 369 -10.94 -6.05 19.71
N ARG A 370 -10.76 -6.34 18.42
CA ARG A 370 -10.87 -7.70 17.87
C ARG A 370 -9.75 -8.59 18.40
N ALA A 371 -8.51 -8.10 18.39
CA ALA A 371 -7.37 -8.82 18.97
C ALA A 371 -7.61 -9.14 20.46
N ALA A 372 -8.09 -8.15 21.24
CA ALA A 372 -8.39 -8.33 22.67
C ALA A 372 -9.53 -9.33 22.94
N ARG A 373 -10.42 -9.54 21.97
CA ARG A 373 -11.53 -10.52 22.06
C ARG A 373 -11.21 -11.86 21.43
N GLY A 374 -9.99 -12.05 20.85
CA GLY A 374 -9.62 -13.27 20.13
C GLY A 374 -10.29 -13.45 18.78
N LEU A 375 -10.77 -12.36 18.19
CA LEU A 375 -11.44 -12.35 16.88
C LEU A 375 -10.46 -12.04 15.74
N ASN A 376 -9.24 -12.58 15.82
CA ASN A 376 -8.19 -12.32 14.84
C ASN A 376 -8.59 -12.70 13.41
N ALA A 377 -9.32 -13.81 13.28
CA ALA A 377 -9.82 -14.28 11.99
C ALA A 377 -10.79 -13.29 11.32
N GLU A 378 -11.37 -12.35 12.09
CA GLU A 378 -12.28 -11.32 11.60
C GLU A 378 -11.59 -9.98 11.30
N ILE A 379 -10.32 -9.80 11.71
CA ILE A 379 -9.58 -8.55 11.47
C ILE A 379 -9.41 -8.35 9.97
N ASN A 380 -9.84 -7.18 9.49
CA ASN A 380 -9.63 -6.78 8.11
C ASN A 380 -8.18 -6.30 7.91
N HIS A 381 -7.27 -7.23 7.61
CA HIS A 381 -5.84 -6.95 7.54
C HIS A 381 -5.47 -6.01 6.39
N CYS A 382 -4.55 -5.10 6.66
CA CYS A 382 -3.89 -4.34 5.59
C CYS A 382 -3.03 -5.28 4.75
N ILE A 383 -3.36 -5.42 3.47
CA ILE A 383 -2.63 -6.25 2.50
C ILE A 383 -1.47 -5.49 1.80
N ALA A 384 -1.08 -4.35 2.31
CA ALA A 384 0.03 -3.51 1.84
C ALA A 384 0.02 -3.16 0.33
N CYS A 385 -1.16 -3.14 -0.30
CA CYS A 385 -1.34 -2.88 -1.73
C CYS A 385 -1.09 -1.43 -2.17
N ASN A 386 -1.12 -0.47 -1.25
CA ASN A 386 -0.97 0.99 -1.44
C ASN A 386 -2.02 1.67 -2.35
N GLN A 387 -2.95 0.94 -2.97
CA GLN A 387 -3.80 1.42 -4.08
C GLN A 387 -4.80 2.52 -3.70
N ALA A 388 -5.43 2.42 -2.52
CA ALA A 388 -6.47 3.37 -2.11
C ALA A 388 -6.01 4.35 -1.03
N CYS A 389 -4.82 4.14 -0.46
CA CYS A 389 -4.18 5.04 0.49
C CYS A 389 -3.10 5.89 -0.20
N LEU A 390 -1.88 5.37 -0.34
CA LEU A 390 -0.74 6.13 -0.87
C LEU A 390 -0.92 6.58 -2.32
N ASP A 391 -1.41 5.73 -3.23
CA ASP A 391 -1.65 6.13 -4.61
C ASP A 391 -2.72 7.23 -4.72
N HIS A 392 -3.72 7.24 -3.82
CA HIS A 392 -4.69 8.33 -3.71
C HIS A 392 -4.04 9.61 -3.22
N THR A 393 -3.30 9.57 -2.10
CA THR A 393 -2.60 10.73 -1.53
C THR A 393 -1.67 11.37 -2.56
N PHE A 394 -0.80 10.58 -3.21
CA PHE A 394 0.06 11.07 -4.28
C PHE A 394 -0.69 11.41 -5.59
N GLY A 395 -1.95 11.03 -5.70
CA GLY A 395 -2.88 11.40 -6.76
C GLY A 395 -3.70 12.65 -6.46
N ASN A 396 -3.48 13.30 -5.32
CA ASN A 396 -4.29 14.40 -4.79
C ASN A 396 -5.77 14.00 -4.64
N GLN A 397 -6.00 12.79 -4.13
CA GLN A 397 -7.32 12.25 -3.82
C GLN A 397 -7.36 11.89 -2.33
N ARG A 398 -8.56 11.96 -1.73
CA ARG A 398 -8.76 11.50 -0.34
C ARG A 398 -8.32 10.05 -0.20
N ALA A 399 -7.46 9.78 0.77
CA ALA A 399 -7.06 8.43 1.11
C ALA A 399 -8.25 7.62 1.65
N THR A 400 -8.25 6.33 1.31
CA THR A 400 -9.15 5.33 1.87
C THR A 400 -8.44 3.98 1.88
N CYS A 401 -9.13 2.88 2.09
CA CYS A 401 -8.53 1.55 2.03
C CYS A 401 -9.23 0.67 0.99
N LEU A 402 -8.46 -0.16 0.28
CA LEU A 402 -8.99 -1.10 -0.70
C LEU A 402 -9.99 -2.06 -0.04
N VAL A 403 -9.63 -2.64 1.11
CA VAL A 403 -10.46 -3.60 1.86
C VAL A 403 -11.44 -2.93 2.83
N ASN A 404 -11.38 -1.61 2.98
CA ASN A 404 -12.31 -0.82 3.81
C ASN A 404 -12.60 0.54 3.14
N PRO A 405 -13.49 0.61 2.16
CA PRO A 405 -13.80 1.86 1.45
C PRO A 405 -14.50 2.91 2.32
N ARG A 406 -14.91 2.57 3.55
CA ARG A 406 -15.49 3.50 4.51
C ARG A 406 -14.43 4.32 5.25
N ALA A 407 -13.17 3.87 5.26
CA ALA A 407 -12.06 4.60 5.88
C ALA A 407 -11.90 5.99 5.26
N ALA A 408 -11.87 7.02 6.08
CA ALA A 408 -11.93 8.44 5.77
C ALA A 408 -13.24 8.89 5.08
N TYR A 409 -14.27 8.04 5.09
CA TYR A 409 -15.64 8.31 4.64
C TYR A 409 -16.66 7.91 5.71
N GLU A 410 -16.29 7.93 6.98
CA GLU A 410 -17.10 7.47 8.12
C GLU A 410 -18.45 8.19 8.19
N THR A 411 -18.53 9.48 7.81
CA THR A 411 -19.75 10.30 7.82
C THR A 411 -20.49 10.33 6.48
N GLU A 412 -19.94 9.72 5.42
CA GLU A 412 -20.49 9.81 4.06
C GLU A 412 -20.92 8.45 3.53
N LEU A 413 -20.29 7.36 4.00
CA LEU A 413 -20.57 5.99 3.60
C LEU A 413 -20.97 5.16 4.82
N GLU A 414 -22.12 5.49 5.41
CA GLU A 414 -22.65 4.82 6.55
C GLU A 414 -23.50 3.60 6.16
N LEU A 415 -23.34 2.50 6.88
CA LEU A 415 -24.18 1.31 6.75
C LEU A 415 -25.23 1.32 7.86
N LEU A 416 -26.22 2.20 7.71
CA LEU A 416 -27.33 2.31 8.66
C LEU A 416 -28.24 1.07 8.56
N PRO A 417 -28.88 0.64 9.67
CA PRO A 417 -29.86 -0.42 9.62
C PRO A 417 -30.96 -0.13 8.58
N ALA A 418 -31.32 -1.12 7.79
CA ALA A 418 -32.37 -0.99 6.79
C ALA A 418 -33.76 -0.81 7.44
N GLN A 419 -34.67 -0.12 6.75
CA GLN A 419 -36.06 0.07 7.26
C GLN A 419 -36.88 -1.23 7.26
N GLY A 420 -36.41 -2.27 6.58
CA GLY A 420 -37.01 -3.60 6.54
C GLY A 420 -36.02 -4.63 6.02
N THR A 421 -36.18 -5.88 6.45
CA THR A 421 -35.35 -6.99 5.97
C THR A 421 -35.84 -7.45 4.60
N LYS A 422 -34.90 -7.47 3.61
CA LYS A 422 -35.11 -8.05 2.29
C LYS A 422 -34.37 -9.37 2.18
N LYS A 423 -34.88 -10.29 1.37
CA LYS A 423 -34.17 -11.51 0.96
C LYS A 423 -33.35 -11.20 -0.29
N ILE A 424 -32.02 -11.22 -0.16
CA ILE A 424 -31.08 -10.77 -1.21
C ILE A 424 -30.19 -11.91 -1.67
N GLY A 425 -30.16 -12.13 -2.99
CA GLY A 425 -29.26 -13.10 -3.64
C GLY A 425 -28.02 -12.41 -4.22
N VAL A 426 -26.83 -12.90 -3.90
CA VAL A 426 -25.56 -12.42 -4.46
C VAL A 426 -24.98 -13.51 -5.35
N ILE A 427 -24.82 -13.25 -6.66
CA ILE A 427 -24.28 -14.18 -7.65
C ILE A 427 -22.80 -13.88 -7.85
N GLY A 428 -21.93 -14.76 -7.35
CA GLY A 428 -20.48 -14.67 -7.41
C GLY A 428 -19.84 -14.45 -6.05
N GLY A 429 -19.00 -15.39 -5.63
CA GLY A 429 -18.24 -15.41 -4.38
C GLY A 429 -16.83 -14.81 -4.48
N GLY A 430 -16.60 -13.89 -5.43
CA GLY A 430 -15.39 -13.07 -5.48
C GLY A 430 -15.46 -11.90 -4.50
N VAL A 431 -14.39 -11.06 -4.44
CA VAL A 431 -14.31 -9.95 -3.47
C VAL A 431 -15.49 -8.97 -3.57
N ALA A 432 -16.00 -8.67 -4.77
CA ALA A 432 -17.17 -7.81 -4.93
C ALA A 432 -18.41 -8.41 -4.24
N GLY A 433 -18.70 -9.69 -4.49
CA GLY A 433 -19.87 -10.36 -3.91
C GLY A 433 -19.76 -10.57 -2.41
N LEU A 434 -18.59 -10.97 -1.91
CA LEU A 434 -18.36 -11.19 -0.48
C LEU A 434 -18.51 -9.89 0.33
N PHE A 435 -17.92 -8.78 -0.13
CA PHE A 435 -18.06 -7.48 0.56
C PHE A 435 -19.46 -6.87 0.39
N ALA A 436 -20.16 -7.15 -0.73
CA ALA A 436 -21.58 -6.79 -0.85
C ALA A 436 -22.45 -7.56 0.15
N ALA A 437 -22.24 -8.86 0.25
CA ALA A 437 -22.97 -9.71 1.19
C ALA A 437 -22.75 -9.28 2.66
N GLU A 438 -21.50 -8.96 3.02
CA GLU A 438 -21.17 -8.42 4.35
C GLU A 438 -21.91 -7.11 4.62
N ALA A 439 -21.80 -6.14 3.71
CA ALA A 439 -22.40 -4.83 3.91
C ALA A 439 -23.93 -4.88 3.98
N LEU A 440 -24.57 -5.74 3.17
CA LEU A 440 -26.01 -5.98 3.19
C LEU A 440 -26.46 -6.66 4.49
N ALA A 441 -25.72 -7.68 4.95
CA ALA A 441 -26.03 -8.38 6.19
C ALA A 441 -25.83 -7.48 7.42
N LEU A 442 -24.82 -6.60 7.43
CA LEU A 442 -24.62 -5.59 8.47
C LEU A 442 -25.82 -4.62 8.58
N ARG A 443 -26.52 -4.37 7.48
CA ARG A 443 -27.74 -3.57 7.47
C ARG A 443 -29.01 -4.33 7.89
N GLY A 444 -28.91 -5.65 8.11
CA GLY A 444 -30.01 -6.49 8.61
C GLY A 444 -30.82 -7.21 7.53
N HIS A 445 -30.29 -7.36 6.31
CA HIS A 445 -30.92 -8.14 5.26
C HIS A 445 -30.62 -9.64 5.41
N ASP A 446 -31.50 -10.50 4.86
CA ASP A 446 -31.29 -11.95 4.71
C ASP A 446 -30.54 -12.24 3.41
N VAL A 447 -29.25 -12.56 3.51
CA VAL A 447 -28.35 -12.63 2.35
C VAL A 447 -27.91 -14.06 2.10
N THR A 448 -27.95 -14.46 0.81
CA THR A 448 -27.39 -15.73 0.32
C THR A 448 -26.42 -15.47 -0.83
N VAL A 449 -25.19 -15.98 -0.70
CA VAL A 449 -24.16 -15.94 -1.75
C VAL A 449 -24.18 -17.26 -2.53
N PHE A 450 -24.25 -17.17 -3.87
CA PHE A 450 -24.14 -18.29 -4.81
C PHE A 450 -22.84 -18.18 -5.58
N GLU A 451 -22.02 -19.24 -5.56
CA GLU A 451 -20.76 -19.34 -6.28
C GLU A 451 -20.77 -20.59 -7.17
N ALA A 452 -20.46 -20.40 -8.46
CA ALA A 452 -20.44 -21.50 -9.42
C ALA A 452 -19.28 -22.48 -9.20
N ALA A 453 -18.15 -22.00 -8.68
CA ALA A 453 -17.02 -22.82 -8.31
C ALA A 453 -17.24 -23.48 -6.92
N ASP A 454 -16.45 -24.51 -6.64
CA ASP A 454 -16.45 -25.17 -5.32
C ASP A 454 -15.83 -24.31 -4.20
N THR A 455 -15.13 -23.22 -4.58
CA THR A 455 -14.39 -22.35 -3.65
C THR A 455 -14.69 -20.87 -3.89
N LEU A 456 -14.65 -20.08 -2.81
CA LEU A 456 -14.77 -18.62 -2.83
C LEU A 456 -13.46 -17.93 -3.24
N GLY A 457 -13.53 -16.62 -3.51
CA GLY A 457 -12.37 -15.75 -3.71
C GLY A 457 -12.16 -15.25 -5.14
N GLY A 458 -12.67 -15.96 -6.15
CA GLY A 458 -12.59 -15.54 -7.57
C GLY A 458 -11.15 -15.21 -8.01
N GLN A 459 -10.95 -14.03 -8.59
CA GLN A 459 -9.62 -13.58 -9.09
C GLN A 459 -8.57 -13.38 -7.97
N PHE A 460 -8.99 -13.18 -6.71
CA PHE A 460 -8.05 -13.11 -5.59
C PHE A 460 -7.30 -14.42 -5.39
N ASN A 461 -7.93 -15.56 -5.72
CA ASN A 461 -7.27 -16.88 -5.68
C ASN A 461 -6.07 -17.00 -6.64
N LEU A 462 -6.02 -16.18 -7.67
CA LEU A 462 -4.86 -16.07 -8.56
C LEU A 462 -3.87 -15.05 -8.01
N ALA A 463 -4.35 -13.87 -7.61
CA ALA A 463 -3.50 -12.79 -7.13
C ALA A 463 -2.59 -13.20 -5.96
N MET A 464 -3.13 -13.92 -4.97
CA MET A 464 -2.38 -14.36 -3.79
C MET A 464 -1.30 -15.44 -4.07
N ARG A 465 -1.26 -16.01 -5.27
CA ARG A 465 -0.21 -16.94 -5.70
C ARG A 465 0.99 -16.23 -6.31
N VAL A 466 0.86 -14.93 -6.61
CA VAL A 466 1.95 -14.11 -7.12
C VAL A 466 2.92 -13.82 -5.97
N PRO A 467 4.23 -14.04 -6.14
CA PRO A 467 5.23 -13.76 -5.11
C PRO A 467 5.10 -12.37 -4.51
N GLY A 468 5.13 -12.28 -3.18
CA GLY A 468 4.94 -11.05 -2.43
C GLY A 468 3.48 -10.62 -2.24
N LYS A 469 2.48 -11.40 -2.71
CA LYS A 469 1.05 -11.14 -2.49
C LYS A 469 0.37 -12.23 -1.64
N GLU A 470 1.14 -13.06 -0.98
CA GLU A 470 0.65 -14.16 -0.15
C GLU A 470 -0.33 -13.68 0.94
N GLU A 471 -0.12 -12.47 1.46
CA GLU A 471 -0.98 -11.87 2.48
C GLU A 471 -2.42 -11.57 2.01
N PHE A 472 -2.68 -11.58 0.70
CA PHE A 472 -4.04 -11.34 0.17
C PHE A 472 -5.05 -12.38 0.64
N VAL A 473 -4.58 -13.59 0.95
CA VAL A 473 -5.40 -14.64 1.55
C VAL A 473 -6.13 -14.16 2.81
N GLN A 474 -5.48 -13.35 3.64
CA GLN A 474 -6.07 -12.89 4.89
C GLN A 474 -7.29 -12.00 4.69
N ALA A 475 -7.32 -11.20 3.62
CA ALA A 475 -8.52 -10.41 3.29
C ALA A 475 -9.74 -11.29 2.97
N LEU A 476 -9.51 -12.43 2.27
CA LEU A 476 -10.57 -13.40 2.01
C LEU A 476 -11.02 -14.13 3.28
N TYR A 477 -10.06 -14.60 4.08
CA TYR A 477 -10.37 -15.24 5.36
C TYR A 477 -11.19 -14.34 6.26
N ALA A 478 -10.78 -13.08 6.39
CA ALA A 478 -11.44 -12.13 7.27
C ALA A 478 -12.90 -11.88 6.86
N VAL A 479 -13.17 -11.64 5.58
CA VAL A 479 -14.55 -11.40 5.13
C VAL A 479 -15.40 -12.66 5.26
N VAL A 480 -14.88 -13.85 4.95
CA VAL A 480 -15.64 -15.11 5.07
C VAL A 480 -15.98 -15.42 6.53
N ASN A 481 -15.04 -15.23 7.47
CA ASN A 481 -15.31 -15.39 8.90
C ASN A 481 -16.37 -14.40 9.41
N ARG A 482 -16.34 -13.15 8.96
CA ARG A 482 -17.36 -12.17 9.33
C ARG A 482 -18.74 -12.51 8.75
N LEU A 483 -18.80 -13.06 7.52
CA LEU A 483 -20.04 -13.56 6.91
C LEU A 483 -20.66 -14.71 7.72
N GLU A 484 -19.84 -15.61 8.24
CA GLU A 484 -20.30 -16.69 9.15
C GLU A 484 -20.89 -16.10 10.43
N GLY A 485 -20.18 -15.16 11.06
CA GLY A 485 -20.68 -14.44 12.25
C GLY A 485 -22.01 -13.70 12.01
N LEU A 486 -22.20 -13.16 10.80
CA LEU A 486 -23.42 -12.49 10.35
C LEU A 486 -24.52 -13.48 9.87
N LYS A 487 -24.25 -14.80 9.87
CA LYS A 487 -25.17 -15.86 9.43
C LYS A 487 -25.60 -15.73 7.96
N VAL A 488 -24.70 -15.25 7.09
CA VAL A 488 -24.92 -15.24 5.65
C VAL A 488 -24.86 -16.66 5.11
N ASN A 489 -25.87 -17.04 4.31
CA ASN A 489 -25.88 -18.34 3.64
C ASN A 489 -24.91 -18.35 2.47
N ILE A 490 -24.08 -19.41 2.34
CA ILE A 490 -23.13 -19.57 1.25
C ILE A 490 -23.40 -20.90 0.54
N SER A 491 -23.59 -20.85 -0.78
CA SER A 491 -23.82 -22.00 -1.64
C SER A 491 -22.80 -22.06 -2.75
N THR A 492 -21.81 -22.94 -2.63
CA THR A 492 -20.74 -23.21 -3.66
C THR A 492 -21.15 -24.34 -4.61
N GLY A 493 -20.47 -24.43 -5.76
CA GLY A 493 -20.77 -25.42 -6.81
C GLY A 493 -22.12 -25.21 -7.49
N LYS A 494 -22.72 -24.00 -7.36
CA LYS A 494 -24.06 -23.70 -7.86
C LYS A 494 -24.07 -22.44 -8.71
N ALA A 495 -24.16 -22.62 -10.03
CA ALA A 495 -24.44 -21.54 -10.97
C ALA A 495 -25.96 -21.22 -10.95
N VAL A 496 -26.29 -19.93 -10.89
CA VAL A 496 -27.69 -19.45 -10.87
C VAL A 496 -27.82 -18.20 -11.76
N THR A 497 -29.04 -17.92 -12.20
CA THR A 497 -29.37 -16.70 -12.93
C THR A 497 -30.24 -15.76 -12.07
N PRO A 498 -30.32 -14.45 -12.41
CA PRO A 498 -31.22 -13.53 -11.72
C PRO A 498 -32.69 -13.96 -11.73
N GLU A 499 -33.17 -14.50 -12.86
CA GLU A 499 -34.55 -14.97 -13.02
C GLU A 499 -34.87 -16.15 -12.10
N GLU A 500 -33.92 -17.10 -11.95
CA GLU A 500 -34.08 -18.24 -11.02
C GLU A 500 -34.20 -17.76 -9.59
N LEU A 501 -33.37 -16.78 -9.17
CA LEU A 501 -33.42 -16.24 -7.82
C LEU A 501 -34.71 -15.44 -7.56
N GLN A 502 -35.16 -14.64 -8.52
CA GLN A 502 -36.43 -13.93 -8.41
C GLN A 502 -37.60 -14.92 -8.30
N ALA A 503 -37.61 -16.02 -9.07
CA ALA A 503 -38.59 -17.09 -8.96
C ALA A 503 -38.56 -17.79 -7.58
N ASP A 504 -37.37 -17.89 -6.94
CA ASP A 504 -37.16 -18.42 -5.60
C ASP A 504 -37.48 -17.39 -4.48
N GLY A 505 -38.03 -16.22 -4.86
CA GLY A 505 -38.50 -15.18 -3.95
C GLY A 505 -37.41 -14.27 -3.38
N PHE A 506 -36.27 -14.15 -4.05
CA PHE A 506 -35.30 -13.10 -3.74
C PHE A 506 -35.83 -11.75 -4.26
N GLU A 507 -35.84 -10.76 -3.37
CA GLU A 507 -36.39 -9.42 -3.65
C GLU A 507 -35.39 -8.54 -4.39
N GLU A 508 -34.08 -8.73 -4.12
CA GLU A 508 -32.97 -8.04 -4.79
C GLU A 508 -31.91 -9.07 -5.20
N VAL A 509 -31.29 -8.85 -6.33
CA VAL A 509 -30.20 -9.71 -6.86
C VAL A 509 -28.98 -8.87 -7.19
N VAL A 510 -27.82 -9.25 -6.63
CA VAL A 510 -26.54 -8.59 -6.89
C VAL A 510 -25.70 -9.52 -7.77
N VAL A 511 -25.36 -9.10 -8.98
CA VAL A 511 -24.53 -9.83 -9.94
C VAL A 511 -23.08 -9.37 -9.82
N ALA A 512 -22.22 -10.23 -9.27
CA ALA A 512 -20.80 -10.00 -9.00
C ALA A 512 -19.90 -11.09 -9.61
N THR A 513 -20.26 -11.59 -10.80
CA THR A 513 -19.66 -12.74 -11.47
C THR A 513 -18.28 -12.50 -12.07
N GLY A 514 -17.77 -11.27 -11.99
CA GLY A 514 -16.37 -10.95 -12.28
C GLY A 514 -16.04 -10.96 -13.78
N VAL A 515 -14.84 -11.50 -14.08
CA VAL A 515 -14.21 -11.42 -15.40
C VAL A 515 -13.57 -12.75 -15.81
N ARG A 516 -13.32 -12.89 -17.10
CA ARG A 516 -12.48 -13.93 -17.71
C ARG A 516 -11.32 -13.31 -18.51
N PRO A 517 -10.22 -14.05 -18.75
CA PRO A 517 -9.16 -13.62 -19.65
C PRO A 517 -9.70 -13.33 -21.05
N ARG A 518 -9.28 -12.21 -21.65
CA ARG A 518 -9.55 -11.91 -23.06
C ARG A 518 -8.56 -12.66 -23.93
N ILE A 519 -9.06 -13.41 -24.90
CA ILE A 519 -8.26 -14.13 -25.88
C ILE A 519 -8.04 -13.25 -27.09
N PRO A 520 -6.79 -12.93 -27.48
CA PRO A 520 -6.51 -12.17 -28.69
C PRO A 520 -6.68 -13.04 -29.95
N GLU A 521 -7.10 -12.41 -31.05
CA GLU A 521 -7.31 -13.08 -32.31
C GLU A 521 -6.10 -12.87 -33.23
N PHE A 522 -5.22 -13.86 -33.31
CA PHE A 522 -4.19 -13.99 -34.34
C PHE A 522 -3.79 -15.47 -34.50
N PRO A 523 -3.21 -15.87 -35.67
CA PRO A 523 -2.95 -17.27 -36.00
C PRO A 523 -2.16 -18.03 -34.94
N GLY A 524 -2.58 -19.24 -34.61
CA GLY A 524 -1.94 -20.13 -33.66
C GLY A 524 -2.40 -19.96 -32.20
N VAL A 525 -3.22 -18.94 -31.87
CA VAL A 525 -3.70 -18.75 -30.48
C VAL A 525 -4.71 -19.83 -30.09
N ALA A 526 -5.71 -20.10 -30.92
CA ALA A 526 -6.74 -21.09 -30.63
C ALA A 526 -6.14 -22.50 -30.56
N GLU A 527 -5.35 -22.87 -31.56
CA GLU A 527 -4.63 -24.15 -31.64
C GLU A 527 -3.68 -24.34 -30.43
N GLY A 528 -2.96 -23.30 -30.05
CA GLY A 528 -2.07 -23.36 -28.91
C GLY A 528 -2.81 -23.50 -27.56
N LEU A 529 -3.96 -22.84 -27.40
CA LEU A 529 -4.82 -23.02 -26.22
C LEU A 529 -5.37 -24.43 -26.12
N GLU A 530 -5.72 -25.06 -27.27
CA GLU A 530 -6.12 -26.45 -27.36
C GLU A 530 -4.96 -27.44 -27.20
N GLY A 531 -3.70 -26.97 -27.22
CA GLY A 531 -2.50 -27.79 -27.05
C GLY A 531 -2.12 -28.58 -28.31
N THR A 532 -2.47 -28.06 -29.49
CA THR A 532 -2.22 -28.73 -30.80
C THR A 532 -0.94 -28.25 -31.49
N ILE A 533 -0.24 -27.24 -30.97
CA ILE A 533 1.06 -26.79 -31.47
C ILE A 533 2.18 -27.61 -30.80
N ASP A 534 2.98 -28.29 -31.60
CA ASP A 534 4.10 -29.10 -31.09
C ASP A 534 5.19 -28.21 -30.50
N GLY A 535 5.67 -28.55 -29.32
CA GLY A 535 6.77 -27.87 -28.63
C GLY A 535 6.43 -26.51 -28.01
N VAL A 536 5.21 -25.94 -28.21
CA VAL A 536 4.84 -24.63 -27.67
C VAL A 536 3.53 -24.69 -26.88
N THR A 537 3.60 -24.35 -25.61
CA THR A 537 2.44 -24.22 -24.73
C THR A 537 1.88 -22.79 -24.79
N VAL A 538 0.58 -22.65 -25.12
CA VAL A 538 -0.11 -21.37 -24.99
C VAL A 538 -1.04 -21.43 -23.77
N ALA A 539 -0.96 -20.46 -22.88
CA ALA A 539 -1.76 -20.39 -21.67
C ALA A 539 -2.32 -18.97 -21.46
N THR A 540 -3.51 -18.89 -20.90
CA THR A 540 -3.96 -17.66 -20.26
C THR A 540 -3.23 -17.46 -18.92
N TYR A 541 -3.16 -16.21 -18.44
CA TYR A 541 -2.60 -15.95 -17.12
C TYR A 541 -3.30 -16.75 -16.02
N ALA A 542 -4.60 -16.99 -16.16
CA ALA A 542 -5.39 -17.74 -15.20
C ALA A 542 -5.03 -19.23 -15.18
N GLU A 543 -4.82 -19.86 -16.33
CA GLU A 543 -4.39 -21.26 -16.45
C GLU A 543 -2.98 -21.45 -15.92
N LEU A 544 -2.07 -20.50 -16.21
CA LEU A 544 -0.69 -20.54 -15.73
C LEU A 544 -0.63 -20.42 -14.20
N ILE A 545 -1.17 -19.33 -13.63
CA ILE A 545 -1.09 -19.06 -12.18
C ILE A 545 -1.87 -20.12 -11.38
N SER A 546 -2.97 -20.66 -11.91
CA SER A 546 -3.70 -21.76 -11.24
C SER A 546 -2.98 -23.11 -11.29
N GLY A 547 -1.93 -23.23 -12.11
CA GLY A 547 -1.19 -24.50 -12.30
C GLY A 547 -1.89 -25.48 -13.26
N LYS A 548 -2.93 -25.05 -13.98
CA LYS A 548 -3.58 -25.88 -15.02
C LYS A 548 -2.66 -26.15 -16.20
N LYS A 549 -1.81 -25.20 -16.55
CA LYS A 549 -0.74 -25.34 -17.54
C LYS A 549 0.60 -24.97 -16.91
N ALA A 550 1.61 -25.80 -17.10
CA ALA A 550 2.95 -25.55 -16.59
C ALA A 550 3.77 -24.74 -17.61
N PRO A 551 4.57 -23.74 -17.18
CA PRO A 551 5.48 -23.03 -18.06
C PRO A 551 6.75 -23.87 -18.33
N GLY A 552 7.36 -23.67 -19.49
CA GLY A 552 8.69 -24.18 -19.82
C GLY A 552 9.84 -23.27 -19.34
N GLU A 553 10.97 -23.30 -20.02
CA GLU A 553 12.18 -22.56 -19.64
C GLU A 553 12.25 -21.15 -20.23
N TYR A 554 11.75 -20.94 -21.45
CA TYR A 554 11.74 -19.65 -22.12
C TYR A 554 10.29 -19.20 -22.43
N VAL A 555 9.84 -18.18 -21.73
CA VAL A 555 8.43 -17.76 -21.72
C VAL A 555 8.24 -16.37 -22.28
N ALA A 556 7.32 -16.22 -23.24
CA ALA A 556 6.85 -14.94 -23.74
C ALA A 556 5.56 -14.51 -23.02
N VAL A 557 5.55 -13.32 -22.42
CA VAL A 557 4.38 -12.71 -21.78
C VAL A 557 3.79 -11.64 -22.71
N ILE A 558 2.62 -11.90 -23.27
CA ILE A 558 1.89 -10.99 -24.16
C ILE A 558 1.02 -10.04 -23.33
N GLY A 559 1.48 -8.79 -23.16
CA GLY A 559 0.83 -7.75 -22.39
C GLY A 559 1.65 -7.33 -21.18
N ALA A 560 1.85 -6.02 -21.02
CA ALA A 560 2.69 -5.42 -19.96
C ALA A 560 1.88 -4.45 -19.06
N GLY A 561 0.62 -4.79 -18.78
CA GLY A 561 -0.20 -4.21 -17.72
C GLY A 561 0.10 -4.86 -16.36
N GLY A 562 -0.71 -4.55 -15.34
CA GLY A 562 -0.54 -5.12 -13.98
C GLY A 562 -0.44 -6.65 -13.99
N ILE A 563 -1.37 -7.33 -14.67
CA ILE A 563 -1.37 -8.81 -14.78
C ILE A 563 -0.10 -9.33 -15.49
N GLY A 564 0.40 -8.61 -16.52
CA GLY A 564 1.63 -9.02 -17.21
C GLY A 564 2.86 -8.96 -16.31
N TYR A 565 2.95 -7.95 -15.43
CA TYR A 565 4.00 -7.87 -14.41
C TYR A 565 3.85 -8.95 -13.35
N ASP A 566 2.63 -9.20 -12.85
CA ASP A 566 2.34 -10.28 -11.91
C ASP A 566 2.76 -11.65 -12.44
N VAL A 567 2.46 -11.92 -13.72
CA VAL A 567 2.87 -13.16 -14.41
C VAL A 567 4.38 -13.23 -14.58
N ALA A 568 5.04 -12.12 -14.94
CA ALA A 568 6.50 -12.10 -15.05
C ALA A 568 7.18 -12.40 -13.72
N GLU A 569 6.73 -11.76 -12.62
CA GLU A 569 7.23 -12.03 -11.26
C GLU A 569 6.97 -13.49 -10.85
N PHE A 570 5.78 -14.03 -11.12
CA PHE A 570 5.43 -15.43 -10.87
C PHE A 570 6.36 -16.42 -11.61
N LEU A 571 6.79 -16.08 -12.84
CA LEU A 571 7.67 -16.92 -13.65
C LEU A 571 9.15 -16.85 -13.22
N LEU A 572 9.57 -15.70 -12.68
CA LEU A 572 10.95 -15.47 -12.25
C LEU A 572 11.27 -16.15 -10.92
N GLU A 573 10.29 -16.29 -10.03
CA GLU A 573 10.45 -16.84 -8.70
C GLU A 573 9.67 -18.15 -8.53
N ASP A 574 10.27 -19.14 -7.87
CA ASP A 574 9.62 -20.44 -7.57
C ASP A 574 9.41 -20.62 -6.06
N ARG A 575 8.74 -19.64 -5.45
CA ARG A 575 8.44 -19.71 -4.01
C ARG A 575 7.15 -20.47 -3.69
N GLN A 576 6.38 -20.88 -4.68
CA GLN A 576 5.14 -21.64 -4.54
C GLN A 576 4.18 -21.12 -3.45
N GLY A 577 4.13 -19.79 -3.27
CA GLY A 577 3.30 -19.13 -2.26
C GLY A 577 3.93 -19.00 -0.87
N GLU A 578 5.20 -19.39 -0.70
CA GLU A 578 5.94 -19.13 0.54
C GLU A 578 6.40 -17.68 0.60
N PRO A 579 6.23 -16.99 1.75
CA PRO A 579 6.80 -15.68 1.97
C PRO A 579 8.32 -15.68 1.84
N GLN A 580 8.89 -14.59 1.33
CA GLN A 580 10.33 -14.44 1.27
C GLN A 580 10.91 -14.24 2.67
N SER A 581 12.00 -14.95 3.00
CA SER A 581 12.73 -14.71 4.25
C SER A 581 13.38 -13.33 4.25
N LEU A 582 13.55 -12.72 5.43
CA LEU A 582 14.20 -11.41 5.56
C LEU A 582 15.63 -11.43 5.01
N THR A 583 16.37 -12.50 5.23
CA THR A 583 17.75 -12.65 4.73
C THR A 583 17.81 -12.63 3.20
N SER A 584 16.93 -13.38 2.51
CA SER A 584 16.85 -13.38 1.05
C SER A 584 16.41 -12.01 0.52
N TRP A 585 15.41 -11.40 1.16
CA TRP A 585 14.93 -10.06 0.79
C TRP A 585 16.00 -8.97 0.98
N ASN A 586 16.72 -8.97 2.11
CA ASN A 586 17.84 -8.06 2.37
C ASN A 586 18.93 -8.21 1.29
N SER A 587 19.28 -9.44 0.94
CA SER A 587 20.27 -9.73 -0.13
C SER A 587 19.80 -9.19 -1.48
N GLN A 588 18.56 -9.44 -1.85
CA GLN A 588 17.95 -9.02 -3.11
C GLN A 588 17.98 -7.49 -3.27
N TRP A 589 17.67 -6.74 -2.21
CA TRP A 589 17.58 -5.28 -2.23
C TRP A 589 18.85 -4.57 -1.74
N GLY A 590 19.87 -5.31 -1.32
CA GLY A 590 21.14 -4.77 -0.85
C GLY A 590 21.07 -4.10 0.53
N VAL A 591 20.10 -4.49 1.37
CA VAL A 591 20.01 -4.01 2.75
C VAL A 591 21.04 -4.75 3.60
N VAL A 592 21.83 -4.02 4.38
CA VAL A 592 22.85 -4.58 5.28
C VAL A 592 22.62 -4.11 6.71
N GLU A 593 22.84 -5.03 7.65
CA GLU A 593 22.73 -4.76 9.09
C GLU A 593 24.01 -4.23 9.69
N ASP A 594 25.08 -4.12 8.90
CA ASP A 594 26.38 -3.63 9.33
C ASP A 594 26.32 -2.14 9.68
N SER A 595 26.80 -1.81 10.87
CA SER A 595 26.80 -0.45 11.42
C SER A 595 27.75 0.53 10.72
N ASP A 596 28.79 0.03 10.06
CA ASP A 596 29.82 0.86 9.43
C ASP A 596 29.43 1.30 8.00
N VAL A 597 28.35 0.78 7.46
CA VAL A 597 27.88 1.12 6.12
C VAL A 597 26.88 2.28 6.18
N HIS A 598 27.29 3.46 5.69
CA HIS A 598 26.41 4.62 5.59
C HIS A 598 25.15 4.32 4.75
N GLY A 599 23.97 4.65 5.31
CA GLY A 599 22.70 4.38 4.69
C GLY A 599 22.28 2.91 4.69
N ASN A 600 23.07 1.98 5.28
CA ASN A 600 22.80 0.54 5.36
C ASN A 600 22.55 -0.12 3.98
N LEU A 601 23.27 0.31 2.94
CA LEU A 601 23.15 -0.21 1.58
C LEU A 601 24.42 -0.84 1.05
N SER A 602 24.25 -1.96 0.34
CA SER A 602 25.26 -2.59 -0.49
C SER A 602 24.71 -2.82 -1.91
N ALA A 603 25.53 -3.38 -2.81
CA ALA A 603 25.04 -3.76 -4.12
C ALA A 603 23.96 -4.86 -3.98
N PRO A 604 22.79 -4.73 -4.62
CA PRO A 604 21.77 -5.77 -4.69
C PRO A 604 22.33 -7.09 -5.24
N LYS A 605 21.90 -8.20 -4.65
CA LYS A 605 22.28 -9.56 -5.07
C LYS A 605 21.01 -10.40 -5.26
N PRO A 606 20.26 -10.18 -6.35
CA PRO A 606 19.06 -10.96 -6.63
C PRO A 606 19.43 -12.43 -6.90
N GLU A 607 18.52 -13.32 -6.55
CA GLU A 607 18.64 -14.73 -6.90
C GLU A 607 18.55 -14.91 -8.41
N ARG A 608 19.21 -15.94 -8.93
CA ARG A 608 19.17 -16.25 -10.37
C ARG A 608 17.77 -16.77 -10.71
N PRO A 609 17.07 -16.17 -11.69
CA PRO A 609 15.74 -16.63 -12.06
C PRO A 609 15.79 -18.04 -12.66
N GLN A 610 14.75 -18.81 -12.43
CA GLN A 610 14.64 -20.18 -12.95
C GLN A 610 14.30 -20.21 -14.43
N ARG A 611 13.63 -19.16 -14.93
CA ARG A 611 13.16 -19.07 -16.31
C ARG A 611 13.66 -17.83 -17.00
N ARG A 612 13.84 -17.91 -18.29
CA ARG A 612 14.05 -16.75 -19.14
C ARG A 612 12.67 -16.21 -19.55
N VAL A 613 12.44 -14.92 -19.28
CA VAL A 613 11.15 -14.27 -19.55
C VAL A 613 11.35 -13.12 -20.53
N VAL A 614 10.50 -13.02 -21.55
CA VAL A 614 10.39 -11.86 -22.42
C VAL A 614 8.99 -11.27 -22.34
N MET A 615 8.91 -9.99 -21.96
CA MET A 615 7.64 -9.24 -21.92
C MET A 615 7.44 -8.46 -23.22
N LEU A 616 6.22 -8.47 -23.72
CA LEU A 616 5.86 -7.89 -25.01
C LEU A 616 4.73 -6.88 -24.87
N GLN A 617 4.89 -5.69 -25.47
CA GLN A 617 3.89 -4.64 -25.47
C GLN A 617 3.66 -4.04 -26.86
N ARG A 618 2.40 -3.93 -27.30
CA ARG A 618 2.04 -3.28 -28.57
C ARG A 618 2.33 -1.78 -28.58
N LYS A 619 2.09 -1.09 -27.46
CA LYS A 619 2.36 0.35 -27.34
C LYS A 619 3.87 0.59 -27.35
N PRO A 620 4.37 1.57 -28.12
CA PRO A 620 5.80 1.89 -28.17
C PRO A 620 6.28 2.71 -26.96
N THR A 621 5.55 2.75 -25.88
CA THR A 621 5.87 3.49 -24.66
C THR A 621 6.60 2.61 -23.65
N ARG A 622 7.26 3.22 -22.67
CA ARG A 622 7.88 2.48 -21.56
C ARG A 622 6.87 1.53 -20.92
N MET A 623 7.26 0.28 -20.69
CA MET A 623 6.45 -0.71 -20.01
C MET A 623 6.14 -0.33 -18.56
N GLY A 624 5.02 -0.78 -18.05
CA GLY A 624 4.58 -0.51 -16.68
C GLY A 624 4.23 0.95 -16.39
N ARG A 625 3.91 1.76 -17.43
CA ARG A 625 3.50 3.16 -17.24
C ARG A 625 2.14 3.30 -16.53
N SER A 626 1.27 2.31 -16.67
CA SER A 626 -0.06 2.26 -16.06
C SER A 626 -0.08 1.63 -14.66
N LEU A 627 1.06 1.15 -14.15
CA LEU A 627 1.17 0.62 -12.80
C LEU A 627 0.97 1.72 -11.75
N GLY A 628 0.56 1.33 -10.54
CA GLY A 628 0.38 2.23 -9.40
C GLY A 628 1.59 3.13 -9.15
N LYS A 629 1.36 4.35 -8.71
CA LYS A 629 2.42 5.35 -8.50
C LYS A 629 3.47 4.87 -7.49
N THR A 630 3.02 4.24 -6.42
CA THR A 630 3.87 3.86 -5.28
C THR A 630 4.41 2.44 -5.36
N THR A 631 3.79 1.56 -6.15
CA THR A 631 4.21 0.15 -6.30
C THR A 631 4.85 -0.16 -7.65
N GLY A 632 4.51 0.58 -8.69
CA GLY A 632 4.93 0.27 -10.06
C GLY A 632 6.45 0.32 -10.28
N TRP A 633 7.18 1.11 -9.50
CA TRP A 633 8.64 1.12 -9.57
C TRP A 633 9.25 -0.17 -9.00
N VAL A 634 8.62 -0.75 -7.95
CA VAL A 634 9.05 -2.02 -7.35
C VAL A 634 8.88 -3.16 -8.35
N HIS A 635 7.70 -3.30 -8.96
CA HIS A 635 7.45 -4.29 -10.02
C HIS A 635 8.47 -4.17 -11.17
N ARG A 636 8.72 -2.94 -11.64
CA ARG A 636 9.75 -2.74 -12.69
C ARG A 636 11.16 -3.10 -12.24
N ALA A 637 11.51 -2.82 -10.99
CA ALA A 637 12.83 -3.18 -10.44
C ALA A 637 12.97 -4.70 -10.30
N THR A 638 11.95 -5.39 -9.75
CA THR A 638 11.95 -6.85 -9.57
C THR A 638 12.11 -7.57 -10.93
N VAL A 639 11.31 -7.19 -11.92
CA VAL A 639 11.37 -7.77 -13.26
C VAL A 639 12.73 -7.49 -13.94
N ALA A 640 13.30 -6.30 -13.75
CA ALA A 640 14.62 -5.96 -14.27
C ALA A 640 15.76 -6.74 -13.58
N MET A 641 15.71 -6.89 -12.25
CA MET A 641 16.64 -7.72 -11.48
C MET A 641 16.59 -9.19 -11.90
N GLY A 642 15.40 -9.69 -12.28
CA GLY A 642 15.23 -11.02 -12.87
C GLY A 642 15.73 -11.15 -14.32
N GLY A 643 16.32 -10.10 -14.90
CA GLY A 643 16.89 -10.14 -16.25
C GLY A 643 15.85 -10.27 -17.37
N THR A 644 14.61 -9.89 -17.15
CA THR A 644 13.53 -9.98 -18.14
C THR A 644 13.80 -9.07 -19.34
N GLU A 645 13.75 -9.65 -20.54
CA GLU A 645 13.78 -8.90 -21.79
C GLU A 645 12.45 -8.16 -22.01
N GLN A 646 12.49 -6.91 -22.46
CA GLN A 646 11.30 -6.08 -22.67
C GLN A 646 11.27 -5.55 -24.11
N ILE A 647 10.28 -5.93 -24.90
CA ILE A 647 10.13 -5.51 -26.29
C ILE A 647 8.81 -4.72 -26.44
N VAL A 648 8.91 -3.47 -26.90
CA VAL A 648 7.78 -2.56 -27.09
C VAL A 648 7.52 -2.27 -28.56
N GLY A 649 6.31 -1.85 -28.90
CA GLY A 649 5.94 -1.56 -30.30
C GLY A 649 5.70 -2.82 -31.14
N VAL A 650 5.40 -3.95 -30.49
CA VAL A 650 5.25 -5.28 -31.12
C VAL A 650 3.93 -5.40 -31.89
N THR A 651 3.98 -6.04 -33.08
CA THR A 651 2.80 -6.67 -33.69
C THR A 651 2.95 -8.19 -33.59
N TYR A 652 1.93 -8.89 -33.18
CA TYR A 652 1.91 -10.35 -33.08
C TYR A 652 1.43 -10.91 -34.42
N GLU A 653 2.20 -11.80 -35.05
CA GLU A 653 1.91 -12.34 -36.37
C GLU A 653 1.29 -13.75 -36.28
N LYS A 654 1.96 -14.66 -35.60
CA LYS A 654 1.48 -16.05 -35.39
C LYS A 654 2.25 -16.77 -34.29
N ILE A 655 1.67 -17.89 -33.82
CA ILE A 655 2.36 -18.90 -32.99
C ILE A 655 2.39 -20.21 -33.77
N ASP A 656 3.56 -20.84 -33.86
CA ASP A 656 3.73 -22.17 -34.45
C ASP A 656 4.83 -22.95 -33.71
N SER A 657 5.30 -24.07 -34.24
CA SER A 657 6.35 -24.92 -33.65
C SER A 657 7.72 -24.23 -33.49
N ASP A 658 7.97 -23.14 -34.20
CA ASP A 658 9.19 -22.35 -34.09
C ASP A 658 9.11 -21.30 -32.94
N GLY A 659 7.90 -21.08 -32.38
CA GLY A 659 7.65 -20.16 -31.29
C GLY A 659 6.69 -19.04 -31.62
N LEU A 660 6.93 -17.83 -31.10
CA LEU A 660 6.11 -16.64 -31.33
C LEU A 660 6.76 -15.74 -32.39
N HIS A 661 6.06 -15.54 -33.51
CA HIS A 661 6.45 -14.64 -34.58
C HIS A 661 5.90 -13.25 -34.33
N ILE A 662 6.79 -12.25 -34.39
CA ILE A 662 6.46 -10.84 -34.16
C ILE A 662 7.12 -9.95 -35.21
N THR A 663 6.58 -8.76 -35.40
CA THR A 663 7.29 -7.66 -36.05
C THR A 663 7.54 -6.53 -35.06
N VAL A 664 8.72 -5.91 -35.15
CA VAL A 664 9.12 -4.80 -34.28
C VAL A 664 9.62 -3.63 -35.10
N PRO A 665 9.52 -2.37 -34.62
CA PRO A 665 10.17 -1.24 -35.28
C PRO A 665 11.69 -1.43 -35.36
N VAL A 666 12.28 -1.10 -36.50
CA VAL A 666 13.74 -1.14 -36.68
C VAL A 666 14.45 -0.10 -35.80
N GLU A 667 13.86 1.10 -35.70
CA GLU A 667 14.36 2.11 -34.76
C GLU A 667 13.85 1.85 -33.35
N ASP A 668 14.74 1.95 -32.34
CA ASP A 668 14.35 1.84 -30.93
C ASP A 668 13.19 2.81 -30.61
N PRO A 669 12.04 2.32 -30.16
CA PRO A 669 10.90 3.15 -29.81
C PRO A 669 11.20 4.27 -28.79
N GLN A 670 12.22 4.12 -27.94
CA GLN A 670 12.64 5.18 -27.02
C GLN A 670 13.31 6.36 -27.75
N VAL A 671 14.06 6.07 -28.81
CA VAL A 671 14.65 7.10 -29.69
C VAL A 671 13.53 7.84 -30.42
N THR A 672 12.59 7.10 -31.00
CA THR A 672 11.40 7.67 -31.66
C THR A 672 10.60 8.55 -30.71
N LEU A 673 10.34 8.12 -29.46
CA LEU A 673 9.64 8.91 -28.45
C LEU A 673 10.40 10.18 -28.06
N LYS A 674 11.73 10.15 -27.99
CA LYS A 674 12.53 11.36 -27.76
C LYS A 674 12.38 12.37 -28.89
N LYS A 675 12.45 11.92 -30.16
CA LYS A 675 12.21 12.74 -31.36
C LYS A 675 10.81 13.39 -31.29
N ILE A 676 9.76 12.62 -31.04
CA ILE A 676 8.39 13.10 -30.90
C ILE A 676 8.27 14.17 -29.80
N LYS A 677 8.92 13.96 -28.65
CA LYS A 677 8.91 14.93 -27.54
C LYS A 677 9.60 16.24 -27.93
N GLN A 678 10.73 16.19 -28.60
CA GLN A 678 11.44 17.38 -29.11
C GLN A 678 10.57 18.16 -30.12
N ILE A 679 9.97 17.46 -31.10
CA ILE A 679 9.08 18.10 -32.09
C ILE A 679 7.88 18.77 -31.40
N LYS A 680 7.23 18.11 -30.46
CA LYS A 680 6.10 18.69 -29.69
C LYS A 680 6.50 19.89 -28.86
N SER A 681 7.72 19.94 -28.31
CA SER A 681 8.23 21.10 -27.58
C SER A 681 8.56 22.30 -28.48
N GLY A 682 8.60 22.09 -29.79
CA GLY A 682 8.86 23.13 -30.77
C GLY A 682 10.30 23.23 -31.22
N THR A 683 11.13 22.28 -30.87
CA THR A 683 12.55 22.22 -31.26
C THR A 683 12.89 20.83 -31.77
N PHE A 684 13.58 20.75 -32.89
CA PHE A 684 14.10 19.50 -33.42
C PHE A 684 15.43 19.75 -34.14
N GLU A 685 16.46 18.96 -33.85
CA GLU A 685 17.81 19.10 -34.40
C GLU A 685 18.37 20.54 -34.34
N GLY A 686 18.11 21.25 -33.22
CA GLY A 686 18.59 22.61 -33.00
C GLY A 686 17.78 23.72 -33.72
N ARG A 687 16.71 23.38 -34.43
CA ARG A 687 15.82 24.36 -35.11
C ARG A 687 14.52 24.52 -34.34
N THR A 688 14.00 25.73 -34.35
CA THR A 688 12.61 26.01 -33.89
C THR A 688 11.63 25.67 -35.03
N LEU A 689 10.61 24.92 -34.71
CA LEU A 689 9.59 24.46 -35.67
C LEU A 689 8.32 25.28 -35.59
N ASP A 690 7.73 25.58 -36.74
CA ASP A 690 6.37 26.11 -36.82
C ASP A 690 5.32 25.00 -36.66
N ARG A 691 4.03 25.34 -36.73
CA ARG A 691 2.93 24.41 -36.52
C ARG A 691 2.82 23.36 -37.66
N ALA A 692 3.07 23.77 -38.89
CA ALA A 692 2.97 22.92 -40.09
C ALA A 692 4.14 21.93 -40.11
N GLU A 693 5.35 22.41 -39.88
CA GLU A 693 6.56 21.57 -39.79
C GLU A 693 6.47 20.52 -38.68
N LYS A 694 5.90 20.89 -37.49
CA LYS A 694 5.64 19.95 -36.42
C LYS A 694 4.72 18.82 -36.85
N GLN A 695 3.64 19.15 -37.52
CA GLN A 695 2.65 18.16 -37.96
C GLN A 695 3.25 17.24 -39.02
N GLU A 696 3.94 17.80 -40.02
CA GLU A 696 4.60 17.02 -41.08
C GLU A 696 5.62 16.03 -40.54
N LEU A 697 6.50 16.49 -39.61
CA LEU A 697 7.50 15.62 -38.98
C LEU A 697 6.86 14.52 -38.11
N LEU A 698 5.77 14.81 -37.40
CA LEU A 698 5.07 13.78 -36.64
C LEU A 698 4.43 12.73 -37.54
N GLU A 699 3.81 13.15 -38.66
CA GLU A 699 3.23 12.24 -39.65
C GLU A 699 4.31 11.40 -40.35
N GLN A 700 5.48 12.01 -40.66
CA GLN A 700 6.62 11.30 -41.21
C GLN A 700 7.12 10.20 -40.25
N ILE A 701 7.35 10.54 -38.95
CA ILE A 701 7.79 9.56 -37.94
C ILE A 701 6.77 8.44 -37.77
N GLU A 702 5.47 8.77 -37.77
CA GLU A 702 4.42 7.77 -37.66
C GLU A 702 4.44 6.79 -38.85
N ARG A 703 4.63 7.30 -40.07
CA ARG A 703 4.74 6.52 -41.30
C ARG A 703 6.00 5.64 -41.27
N GLU A 704 7.16 6.23 -40.97
CA GLU A 704 8.43 5.50 -40.88
C GLU A 704 8.37 4.36 -39.83
N THR A 705 7.77 4.62 -38.69
CA THR A 705 7.60 3.62 -37.62
C THR A 705 6.65 2.47 -38.03
N LYS A 706 5.69 2.75 -38.91
CA LYS A 706 4.76 1.72 -39.45
C LYS A 706 5.40 0.91 -40.56
N GLU A 707 6.21 1.54 -41.42
CA GLU A 707 6.77 0.92 -42.64
C GLU A 707 8.10 0.21 -42.35
N ASN A 708 8.97 0.78 -41.48
CA ASN A 708 10.27 0.22 -41.15
C ASN A 708 10.17 -0.75 -39.96
N ARG A 709 9.76 -1.98 -40.24
CA ARG A 709 9.63 -3.06 -39.26
C ARG A 709 10.44 -4.27 -39.69
N GLU A 710 10.97 -5.00 -38.72
CA GLU A 710 11.66 -6.26 -38.95
C GLU A 710 10.88 -7.43 -38.31
N GLU A 711 10.92 -8.56 -38.98
CA GLU A 711 10.38 -9.82 -38.46
C GLU A 711 11.35 -10.43 -37.47
N ARG A 712 10.85 -10.95 -36.37
CA ARG A 712 11.59 -11.72 -35.36
C ARG A 712 10.79 -12.95 -34.96
N VAL A 713 11.49 -14.06 -34.79
CA VAL A 713 10.94 -15.27 -34.18
C VAL A 713 11.54 -15.42 -32.79
N LEU A 714 10.68 -15.42 -31.80
CA LEU A 714 11.05 -15.72 -30.42
C LEU A 714 10.87 -17.23 -30.22
N ASN A 715 11.98 -17.97 -30.17
CA ASN A 715 11.98 -19.43 -30.00
C ASN A 715 11.60 -19.80 -28.55
N VAL A 716 10.39 -19.42 -28.15
CA VAL A 716 9.85 -19.67 -26.83
C VAL A 716 9.11 -21.01 -26.79
N ASP A 717 9.16 -21.68 -25.66
CA ASP A 717 8.41 -22.90 -25.40
C ASP A 717 7.04 -22.62 -24.74
N THR A 718 6.83 -21.39 -24.27
CA THR A 718 5.58 -20.98 -23.63
C THR A 718 5.19 -19.56 -24.02
N VAL A 719 3.91 -19.36 -24.34
CA VAL A 719 3.30 -18.03 -24.58
C VAL A 719 2.17 -17.82 -23.60
N VAL A 720 2.25 -16.75 -22.78
CA VAL A 720 1.23 -16.43 -21.77
C VAL A 720 0.44 -15.19 -22.21
N LEU A 721 -0.87 -15.34 -22.27
CA LEU A 721 -1.80 -14.29 -22.71
C LEU A 721 -2.25 -13.42 -21.52
N CYS A 722 -1.72 -12.19 -21.45
CA CYS A 722 -2.07 -11.15 -20.47
C CYS A 722 -2.70 -9.94 -21.18
N THR A 723 -3.62 -10.19 -22.13
CA THR A 723 -4.14 -9.21 -23.09
C THR A 723 -5.37 -8.45 -22.60
N GLY A 724 -5.69 -8.52 -21.31
CA GLY A 724 -6.83 -7.89 -20.66
C GLY A 724 -7.90 -8.90 -20.26
N GLN A 725 -9.08 -8.40 -19.94
CA GLN A 725 -10.19 -9.17 -19.37
C GLN A 725 -11.51 -8.77 -20.01
N GLU A 726 -12.51 -9.64 -19.90
CA GLU A 726 -13.89 -9.44 -20.35
C GLU A 726 -14.83 -9.70 -19.18
N SER A 727 -15.90 -8.89 -19.06
CA SER A 727 -16.94 -9.09 -18.06
C SER A 727 -17.70 -10.40 -18.30
N VAL A 728 -17.96 -11.11 -17.22
CA VAL A 728 -18.81 -12.31 -17.22
C VAL A 728 -20.17 -11.91 -16.64
N ARG A 729 -21.24 -12.17 -17.40
CA ARG A 729 -22.63 -11.93 -16.97
C ARG A 729 -23.46 -13.19 -17.23
N PRO A 730 -24.29 -13.62 -16.27
CA PRO A 730 -25.26 -14.67 -16.51
C PRO A 730 -26.38 -14.16 -17.46
N ALA A 731 -27.13 -15.07 -18.07
CA ALA A 731 -28.31 -14.71 -18.84
C ALA A 731 -29.28 -13.90 -17.94
N GLY A 732 -29.97 -12.93 -18.53
CA GLY A 732 -30.87 -12.03 -17.80
C GLY A 732 -30.16 -10.87 -17.02
N ALA A 733 -28.83 -10.82 -17.03
CA ALA A 733 -28.05 -9.69 -16.53
C ALA A 733 -27.47 -8.85 -17.67
N GLU A 734 -28.22 -8.58 -18.70
CA GLU A 734 -27.78 -7.73 -19.80
C GLU A 734 -27.80 -6.26 -19.38
N GLN A 735 -26.73 -5.53 -19.74
CA GLN A 735 -26.69 -4.09 -19.49
C GLN A 735 -27.62 -3.40 -20.46
N ASP A 736 -28.75 -2.92 -19.98
CA ASP A 736 -29.49 -1.90 -20.72
C ASP A 736 -28.58 -0.67 -20.87
N SER A 737 -28.48 -0.18 -22.11
CA SER A 737 -27.70 1.00 -22.50
C SER A 737 -27.90 2.15 -21.51
N ALA A 738 -26.87 3.01 -21.33
CA ALA A 738 -26.65 4.07 -20.34
C ALA A 738 -27.85 4.99 -19.93
N ASP A 739 -29.04 4.74 -20.40
CA ASP A 739 -30.27 5.53 -20.19
C ASP A 739 -31.33 4.86 -19.30
N ASN A 740 -31.16 3.59 -18.86
CA ASN A 740 -32.20 2.92 -18.06
C ASN A 740 -31.83 2.87 -16.58
N LYS A 741 -32.23 3.90 -15.83
CA LYS A 741 -32.11 4.00 -14.35
C LYS A 741 -33.11 3.11 -13.60
N ASP A 742 -33.93 2.32 -14.27
CA ASP A 742 -35.01 1.48 -13.73
C ASP A 742 -34.86 0.00 -14.14
N SER A 743 -33.69 -0.61 -14.01
CA SER A 743 -33.50 -2.05 -14.24
C SER A 743 -34.00 -2.91 -13.07
N GLY A 744 -35.11 -2.54 -12.43
CA GLY A 744 -35.72 -3.41 -11.41
C GLY A 744 -34.75 -3.78 -10.26
N ASN A 745 -34.94 -4.95 -9.67
CA ASN A 745 -34.22 -5.44 -8.49
C ASN A 745 -32.93 -6.23 -8.82
N VAL A 746 -32.26 -5.98 -9.97
CA VAL A 746 -31.01 -6.64 -10.38
C VAL A 746 -29.90 -5.60 -10.50
N HIS A 747 -28.81 -5.77 -9.72
CA HIS A 747 -27.69 -4.83 -9.62
C HIS A 747 -26.40 -5.50 -10.08
N ILE A 748 -25.66 -4.89 -11.00
CA ILE A 748 -24.40 -5.43 -11.51
C ILE A 748 -23.24 -4.66 -10.93
N ILE A 749 -22.25 -5.36 -10.31
CA ILE A 749 -21.10 -4.75 -9.66
C ILE A 749 -19.77 -5.42 -10.04
N GLY A 750 -18.69 -4.72 -9.74
CA GLY A 750 -17.32 -5.24 -9.89
C GLY A 750 -16.95 -5.52 -11.33
N GLY A 751 -16.29 -6.64 -11.58
CA GLY A 751 -15.84 -7.05 -12.91
C GLY A 751 -16.99 -7.40 -13.87
N ALA A 752 -18.14 -7.81 -13.37
CA ALA A 752 -19.34 -8.04 -14.16
C ALA A 752 -19.90 -6.74 -14.76
N ASP A 753 -19.77 -5.62 -14.05
CA ASP A 753 -20.14 -4.29 -14.56
C ASP A 753 -19.12 -3.81 -15.60
N VAL A 754 -17.87 -3.64 -15.23
CA VAL A 754 -16.81 -3.14 -16.12
C VAL A 754 -15.52 -3.94 -15.92
N ALA A 755 -14.99 -4.49 -17.02
CA ALA A 755 -13.71 -5.21 -17.03
C ALA A 755 -12.48 -4.29 -17.19
N ALA A 756 -12.68 -3.00 -17.56
CA ALA A 756 -11.59 -2.03 -17.66
C ALA A 756 -11.13 -1.60 -16.26
N GLU A 757 -9.81 -1.38 -16.10
CA GLU A 757 -9.20 -0.99 -14.84
C GLU A 757 -9.64 -1.87 -13.66
N LEU A 758 -9.61 -3.18 -13.87
CA LEU A 758 -10.06 -4.12 -12.87
C LEU A 758 -9.10 -4.14 -11.69
N ASP A 759 -9.51 -3.50 -10.61
CA ASP A 759 -8.88 -3.64 -9.30
C ASP A 759 -9.93 -3.98 -8.22
N ALA A 760 -9.49 -4.63 -7.15
CA ALA A 760 -10.36 -4.95 -6.03
C ALA A 760 -10.89 -3.69 -5.32
N LYS A 761 -10.15 -2.59 -5.39
CA LYS A 761 -10.52 -1.29 -4.82
C LYS A 761 -11.89 -0.82 -5.34
N ARG A 762 -12.06 -0.77 -6.67
CA ARG A 762 -13.32 -0.36 -7.30
C ARG A 762 -14.43 -1.37 -7.00
N ALA A 763 -14.12 -2.65 -7.10
CA ALA A 763 -15.09 -3.72 -6.88
C ALA A 763 -15.67 -3.71 -5.46
N ILE A 764 -14.82 -3.58 -4.44
CA ILE A 764 -15.26 -3.53 -3.03
C ILE A 764 -15.97 -2.20 -2.74
N ARG A 765 -15.48 -1.08 -3.26
CA ARG A 765 -16.13 0.23 -3.08
C ARG A 765 -17.55 0.21 -3.64
N GLN A 766 -17.72 -0.27 -4.86
CA GLN A 766 -19.01 -0.38 -5.54
C GLN A 766 -19.99 -1.29 -4.78
N ALA A 767 -19.48 -2.38 -4.19
CA ALA A 767 -20.27 -3.29 -3.37
C ALA A 767 -20.83 -2.59 -2.12
N VAL A 768 -20.01 -1.85 -1.37
CA VAL A 768 -20.42 -1.14 -0.17
C VAL A 768 -21.35 0.05 -0.50
N GLU A 769 -21.07 0.79 -1.57
CA GLU A 769 -21.93 1.89 -2.03
C GLU A 769 -23.32 1.41 -2.49
N LEU A 770 -23.39 0.25 -3.14
CA LEU A 770 -24.67 -0.39 -3.49
C LEU A 770 -25.43 -0.79 -2.21
N ALA A 771 -24.76 -1.51 -1.32
CA ALA A 771 -25.36 -1.96 -0.07
C ALA A 771 -25.90 -0.79 0.77
N ALA A 772 -25.22 0.35 0.81
CA ALA A 772 -25.67 1.53 1.53
C ALA A 772 -27.01 2.12 0.98
N LYS A 773 -27.37 1.81 -0.27
CA LYS A 773 -28.58 2.31 -0.95
C LYS A 773 -29.77 1.36 -0.87
N ILE A 774 -29.53 0.02 -0.86
CA ILE A 774 -30.58 -1.00 -0.72
C ILE A 774 -31.20 -0.96 0.68
#